data_edc11e92a1a6ea259e00f62077290226
#
_entry.id   edc11e92a1a6ea259e00f62077290226
#
_cell.length_a   1.000
_cell.length_b   1.000
_cell.length_c   1.000
_cell.angle_alpha   90.00
_cell.angle_beta   90.00
_cell.angle_gamma   90.00
#
_symmetry.space_group_name_H-M   'P 1'
#
loop_
_entity.id
_entity.type
_entity.pdbx_description
1 polymer ?
#
loop_
_entity_poly.entity_id
_entity_poly.type
_entity_poly.pdbx_seq_one_letter_code
_entity_poly.pdbx_strand_id
1 'polypeptide(L)'
;MAKQNLAFTRNIGIMAHIDAGKTTTSERILFYTGLTHKIGEVHDGAATMDWMEQEQERGITITSAATTTRWKYKGQEYKINLIDTPGHVDFTVEVERSLRILDGAVATFCAVGGVEPQSETVWRQADKYNVPRIGYVNKMDRSGANFFEVVTQIREVLGANPCPIQIPIGAEENFKGIIDLVTMKALYWRDETIGANYQIEDIPADYQAEAAEWRDKMLETLASFDDHLMEKYFDHPETITEDEIRAAIRKATIAMEINPIICGSSFKNKGVQPLLDAVCAYLPSPLDTEFIEGTDPDNEEKKLQRRPDESEPLCALAFKIATDPYVGRLCFFRVYSGKLEAGSYVYNVRSGKKERISRIFQMHSNKQNPVDYISAGDIGAGVGFKDIRTGDTLCSEDHPIALESMDFPDPVIGIAVEPKTQSDLDKLGVGLGKLAEEDPTFTVRTDEQTGQTIISGMGELHLEIIIDRLKREFKVECNQGKPQVTYKEAITKEVETREVYKKQTGGRGKFADIIVKVGPVDEGFEGSLQFIDEVKGGNIPKEYIPSVQKGFQAAMKNGVLAGFPVDTLKVTLVDGSFHAVDSDQLSFEICAQLAFKSACAKAKPVLMEPIMKLEVVTPEESMGDVIGDLNKRRGNVEGMDSSRTGARIVKAKVPLAELFGYVTALRTITSGRATSSMEFSHYAEVSSSLAKAVIEEQKGRTDLL
;
A
#
# COMPACT_ATOMS: atom_id res chain seq x y z
N MET A 1 -9.48 -34.30 -2.82
CA MET A 1 -9.34 -33.34 -1.71
C MET A 1 -10.71 -32.96 -1.20
N ALA A 2 -10.90 -32.77 0.10
CA ALA A 2 -12.18 -32.31 0.61
C ALA A 2 -12.49 -30.91 0.06
N LYS A 3 -13.73 -30.68 -0.35
CA LYS A 3 -14.20 -29.39 -0.86
C LYS A 3 -13.91 -28.32 0.20
N GLN A 4 -13.18 -27.29 -0.16
CA GLN A 4 -12.83 -26.21 0.76
C GLN A 4 -14.10 -25.50 1.21
N ASN A 5 -14.34 -25.44 2.51
CA ASN A 5 -15.46 -24.69 3.04
C ASN A 5 -15.04 -23.22 3.26
N LEU A 6 -15.49 -22.36 2.37
CA LEU A 6 -15.13 -20.93 2.40
C LEU A 6 -15.59 -20.21 3.67
N ALA A 7 -16.65 -20.70 4.33
CA ALA A 7 -17.09 -20.14 5.61
C ALA A 7 -16.02 -20.22 6.70
N PHE A 8 -15.11 -21.20 6.60
CA PHE A 8 -14.01 -21.42 7.53
C PHE A 8 -12.65 -21.02 6.95
N THR A 9 -12.65 -20.16 5.94
CA THR A 9 -11.43 -19.55 5.39
C THR A 9 -11.32 -18.11 5.88
N ARG A 10 -10.10 -17.67 6.22
CA ARG A 10 -9.78 -16.29 6.61
C ARG A 10 -8.57 -15.81 5.82
N ASN A 11 -8.75 -14.77 5.03
CA ASN A 11 -7.67 -14.07 4.34
C ASN A 11 -7.38 -12.79 5.12
N ILE A 12 -6.34 -12.83 5.93
CA ILE A 12 -6.06 -11.76 6.89
C ILE A 12 -4.65 -11.21 6.74
N GLY A 13 -4.51 -9.92 7.03
CA GLY A 13 -3.22 -9.25 7.16
C GLY A 13 -2.96 -8.82 8.59
N ILE A 14 -1.67 -8.75 8.96
CA ILE A 14 -1.23 -8.07 10.17
C ILE A 14 -0.65 -6.74 9.75
N MET A 15 -1.24 -5.68 10.23
CA MET A 15 -0.84 -4.29 9.99
C MET A 15 -0.41 -3.63 11.29
N ALA A 16 0.65 -2.85 11.25
CA ALA A 16 1.20 -2.19 12.43
C ALA A 16 2.18 -1.10 12.02
N HIS A 17 2.44 -0.16 12.92
CA HIS A 17 3.64 0.69 12.81
C HIS A 17 4.92 -0.09 13.10
N ILE A 18 6.06 0.51 12.80
CA ILE A 18 7.39 -0.04 13.13
C ILE A 18 7.47 -0.29 14.64
N ASP A 19 8.04 -1.41 15.02
CA ASP A 19 8.22 -1.82 16.43
C ASP A 19 6.95 -2.11 17.25
N ALA A 20 5.75 -2.16 16.66
CA ALA A 20 4.56 -2.62 17.38
C ALA A 20 4.57 -4.13 17.73
N GLY A 21 5.52 -4.87 17.15
CA GLY A 21 5.66 -6.32 17.35
C GLY A 21 4.88 -7.15 16.32
N LYS A 22 4.72 -6.63 15.12
CA LYS A 22 4.05 -7.27 14.00
C LYS A 22 4.66 -8.64 13.68
N THR A 23 5.94 -8.68 13.31
CA THR A 23 6.63 -9.93 12.95
C THR A 23 6.67 -10.92 14.11
N THR A 24 6.88 -10.45 15.35
CA THR A 24 6.80 -11.30 16.54
C THR A 24 5.41 -11.94 16.67
N THR A 25 4.35 -11.19 16.41
CA THR A 25 2.97 -11.73 16.47
C THR A 25 2.74 -12.77 15.37
N SER A 26 3.19 -12.50 14.13
CA SER A 26 3.13 -13.44 13.01
C SER A 26 3.85 -14.73 13.34
N GLU A 27 5.07 -14.68 13.87
CA GLU A 27 5.86 -15.84 14.27
C GLU A 27 5.19 -16.67 15.37
N ARG A 28 4.53 -16.02 16.34
CA ARG A 28 3.76 -16.73 17.38
C ARG A 28 2.53 -17.42 16.80
N ILE A 29 1.85 -16.80 15.84
CA ILE A 29 0.73 -17.42 15.12
C ILE A 29 1.21 -18.69 14.41
N LEU A 30 2.33 -18.61 13.67
CA LEU A 30 2.89 -19.78 12.98
C LEU A 30 3.31 -20.90 13.94
N PHE A 31 3.85 -20.54 15.08
CA PHE A 31 4.23 -21.51 16.10
C PHE A 31 3.01 -22.23 16.70
N TYR A 32 1.99 -21.50 17.17
CA TYR A 32 0.81 -22.10 17.79
C TYR A 32 -0.07 -22.87 16.81
N THR A 33 -0.01 -22.56 15.54
CA THR A 33 -0.69 -23.32 14.48
C THR A 33 0.10 -24.55 14.03
N GLY A 34 1.28 -24.80 14.61
CA GLY A 34 2.11 -25.98 14.34
C GLY A 34 2.87 -25.94 13.03
N LEU A 35 2.94 -24.79 12.36
CA LEU A 35 3.66 -24.64 11.10
C LEU A 35 5.18 -24.57 11.32
N THR A 36 5.62 -24.00 12.44
CA THR A 36 7.01 -23.94 12.86
C THR A 36 7.21 -24.70 14.17
N HIS A 37 8.34 -25.39 14.32
CA HIS A 37 8.67 -26.13 15.53
C HIS A 37 9.50 -25.33 16.53
N LYS A 38 10.00 -24.18 16.12
CA LYS A 38 10.77 -23.25 16.95
C LYS A 38 10.16 -21.85 16.80
N ILE A 39 10.20 -21.11 17.87
CA ILE A 39 9.84 -19.70 17.86
C ILE A 39 10.97 -18.92 17.18
N GLY A 40 10.68 -18.26 16.07
CA GLY A 40 11.59 -17.32 15.43
C GLY A 40 11.61 -15.99 16.21
N GLU A 41 12.80 -15.49 16.54
CA GLU A 41 12.98 -14.18 17.16
C GLU A 41 13.54 -13.20 16.13
N VAL A 42 12.93 -12.02 16.04
CA VAL A 42 13.33 -10.97 15.08
C VAL A 42 14.76 -10.49 15.36
N HIS A 43 15.10 -10.32 16.64
CA HIS A 43 16.43 -9.85 17.05
C HIS A 43 17.56 -10.84 16.75
N ASP A 44 17.23 -12.13 16.61
CA ASP A 44 18.19 -13.18 16.28
C ASP A 44 18.24 -13.47 14.76
N GLY A 45 17.48 -12.74 13.94
CA GLY A 45 17.37 -12.97 12.51
C GLY A 45 16.76 -14.33 12.13
N ALA A 46 16.00 -14.92 13.05
CA ALA A 46 15.43 -16.25 12.89
C ALA A 46 13.94 -16.28 12.50
N ALA A 47 13.36 -15.10 12.19
CA ALA A 47 11.95 -14.97 11.82
C ALA A 47 11.67 -15.63 10.46
N THR A 48 10.64 -16.46 10.40
CA THR A 48 10.27 -17.21 9.19
C THR A 48 9.60 -16.34 8.14
N MET A 49 8.87 -15.31 8.57
CA MET A 49 8.17 -14.39 7.68
C MET A 49 9.12 -13.36 7.06
N ASP A 50 10.16 -12.94 7.77
CA ASP A 50 11.23 -12.08 7.27
C ASP A 50 12.30 -12.96 6.59
N TRP A 51 12.06 -13.37 5.36
CA TRP A 51 12.89 -14.34 4.65
C TRP A 51 14.08 -13.73 3.90
N MET A 52 14.07 -12.42 3.66
CA MET A 52 15.17 -11.70 3.04
C MET A 52 16.25 -11.38 4.07
N GLU A 53 17.52 -11.50 3.67
CA GLU A 53 18.67 -11.14 4.54
C GLU A 53 18.56 -9.69 5.04
N GLN A 54 18.11 -8.77 4.17
CA GLN A 54 17.93 -7.36 4.53
C GLN A 54 16.85 -7.14 5.59
N GLU A 55 15.77 -7.93 5.54
CA GLU A 55 14.71 -7.90 6.58
C GLU A 55 15.26 -8.36 7.93
N GLN A 56 16.02 -9.46 7.93
CA GLN A 56 16.63 -10.01 9.13
C GLN A 56 17.70 -9.09 9.73
N GLU A 57 18.57 -8.52 8.91
CA GLU A 57 19.62 -7.60 9.36
C GLU A 57 19.08 -6.28 9.90
N ARG A 58 18.01 -5.75 9.30
CA ARG A 58 17.41 -4.46 9.67
C ARG A 58 16.28 -4.58 10.70
N GLY A 59 15.76 -5.80 10.91
CA GLY A 59 14.62 -6.07 11.80
C GLY A 59 13.31 -5.44 11.33
N ILE A 60 13.16 -5.20 10.02
CA ILE A 60 11.96 -4.63 9.40
C ILE A 60 11.46 -5.51 8.27
N THR A 61 10.14 -5.62 8.12
CA THR A 61 9.53 -6.26 6.96
C THR A 61 9.57 -5.31 5.77
N ILE A 62 10.14 -5.76 4.67
CA ILE A 62 10.29 -5.00 3.41
C ILE A 62 9.24 -5.44 2.41
N THR A 63 9.09 -6.76 2.24
CA THR A 63 8.13 -7.35 1.32
C THR A 63 7.07 -8.15 2.06
N SER A 64 5.82 -8.08 1.60
CA SER A 64 4.76 -8.90 2.17
C SER A 64 5.03 -10.38 1.93
N ALA A 65 4.93 -11.18 2.98
CA ALA A 65 5.00 -12.65 2.92
C ALA A 65 3.62 -13.25 3.12
N ALA A 66 3.26 -14.24 2.32
CA ALA A 66 1.99 -14.95 2.44
C ALA A 66 2.23 -16.36 2.95
N THR A 67 1.51 -16.75 3.99
CA THR A 67 1.62 -18.09 4.58
C THR A 67 0.23 -18.63 4.90
N THR A 68 -0.01 -19.86 4.50
CA THR A 68 -1.24 -20.58 4.83
C THR A 68 -1.04 -21.43 6.06
N THR A 69 -1.94 -21.30 7.04
CA THR A 69 -1.94 -22.08 8.27
C THR A 69 -3.36 -22.51 8.65
N ARG A 70 -3.48 -23.28 9.73
CA ARG A 70 -4.76 -23.83 10.20
C ARG A 70 -4.90 -23.66 11.70
N TRP A 71 -6.10 -23.31 12.12
CA TRP A 71 -6.45 -23.19 13.52
C TRP A 71 -7.76 -23.88 13.84
N LYS A 72 -7.83 -24.58 14.96
CA LYS A 72 -9.05 -25.25 15.42
C LYS A 72 -9.77 -24.38 16.44
N TYR A 73 -10.96 -23.91 16.08
CA TYR A 73 -11.84 -23.11 16.94
C TYR A 73 -13.21 -23.75 17.08
N LYS A 74 -13.68 -23.93 18.33
CA LYS A 74 -14.96 -24.59 18.64
C LYS A 74 -15.19 -25.93 17.91
N GLY A 75 -14.13 -26.74 17.81
CA GLY A 75 -14.17 -28.04 17.13
C GLY A 75 -14.09 -27.99 15.61
N GLN A 76 -14.16 -26.83 14.99
CA GLN A 76 -14.06 -26.62 13.54
C GLN A 76 -12.65 -26.16 13.16
N GLU A 77 -12.12 -26.74 12.08
CA GLU A 77 -10.82 -26.31 11.52
C GLU A 77 -11.02 -25.15 10.57
N TYR A 78 -10.28 -24.05 10.83
CA TYR A 78 -10.21 -22.87 9.99
C TYR A 78 -8.90 -22.86 9.20
N LYS A 79 -8.98 -22.50 7.92
CA LYS A 79 -7.84 -22.20 7.07
C LYS A 79 -7.57 -20.69 7.16
N ILE A 80 -6.36 -20.30 7.52
CA ILE A 80 -5.95 -18.90 7.63
C ILE A 80 -4.83 -18.64 6.64
N ASN A 81 -5.07 -17.77 5.68
CA ASN A 81 -4.05 -17.19 4.82
C ASN A 81 -3.58 -15.90 5.48
N LEU A 82 -2.39 -15.94 6.04
CA LEU A 82 -1.78 -14.83 6.75
C LEU A 82 -0.85 -14.08 5.83
N ILE A 83 -1.06 -12.77 5.68
CA ILE A 83 -0.20 -11.87 4.93
C ILE A 83 0.45 -10.90 5.92
N ASP A 84 1.77 -10.97 6.02
CA ASP A 84 2.55 -10.02 6.81
C ASP A 84 2.90 -8.81 5.95
N THR A 85 2.46 -7.62 6.35
CA THR A 85 2.63 -6.38 5.56
C THR A 85 3.77 -5.54 6.11
N PRO A 86 4.54 -4.81 5.28
CA PRO A 86 5.53 -3.86 5.78
C PRO A 86 4.92 -2.81 6.70
N GLY A 87 5.71 -2.33 7.66
CA GLY A 87 5.31 -1.24 8.57
C GLY A 87 5.96 0.10 8.26
N HIS A 88 6.87 0.16 7.27
CA HIS A 88 7.61 1.38 6.94
C HIS A 88 6.94 2.15 5.80
N VAL A 89 6.93 3.49 5.91
CA VAL A 89 6.28 4.38 4.93
C VAL A 89 6.83 4.28 3.50
N ASP A 90 8.10 3.95 3.34
CA ASP A 90 8.69 3.75 2.00
C ASP A 90 8.09 2.54 1.26
N PHE A 91 7.40 1.66 1.98
CA PHE A 91 6.75 0.45 1.47
C PHE A 91 5.22 0.51 1.54
N THR A 92 4.63 1.70 1.56
CA THR A 92 3.16 1.90 1.60
C THR A 92 2.43 1.15 0.49
N VAL A 93 3.08 1.01 -0.66
CA VAL A 93 2.55 0.27 -1.81
C VAL A 93 2.40 -1.23 -1.53
N GLU A 94 3.36 -1.84 -0.82
CA GLU A 94 3.23 -3.24 -0.40
C GLU A 94 2.07 -3.43 0.59
N VAL A 95 1.85 -2.44 1.46
CA VAL A 95 0.67 -2.42 2.35
C VAL A 95 -0.61 -2.32 1.54
N GLU A 96 -0.68 -1.42 0.59
CA GLU A 96 -1.86 -1.18 -0.25
C GLU A 96 -2.21 -2.40 -1.11
N ARG A 97 -1.21 -3.05 -1.73
CA ARG A 97 -1.38 -4.32 -2.43
C ARG A 97 -1.98 -5.40 -1.54
N SER A 98 -1.45 -5.52 -0.33
CA SER A 98 -1.92 -6.51 0.63
C SER A 98 -3.35 -6.23 1.07
N LEU A 99 -3.68 -5.00 1.43
CA LEU A 99 -5.03 -4.60 1.85
C LEU A 99 -6.09 -4.85 0.77
N ARG A 100 -5.74 -4.69 -0.51
CA ARG A 100 -6.66 -4.90 -1.64
C ARG A 100 -7.20 -6.33 -1.73
N ILE A 101 -6.44 -7.30 -1.25
CA ILE A 101 -6.78 -8.73 -1.35
C ILE A 101 -7.24 -9.35 -0.03
N LEU A 102 -7.22 -8.60 1.07
CA LEU A 102 -7.61 -9.09 2.38
C LEU A 102 -9.13 -9.00 2.59
N ASP A 103 -9.67 -9.97 3.32
CA ASP A 103 -11.05 -9.92 3.83
C ASP A 103 -11.11 -9.25 5.20
N GLY A 104 -10.04 -9.34 5.97
CA GLY A 104 -9.93 -8.72 7.29
C GLY A 104 -8.48 -8.48 7.70
N ALA A 105 -8.27 -7.73 8.78
CA ALA A 105 -6.94 -7.43 9.29
C ALA A 105 -6.87 -7.42 10.81
N VAL A 106 -5.67 -7.66 11.33
CA VAL A 106 -5.31 -7.41 12.73
C VAL A 106 -4.44 -6.17 12.76
N ALA A 107 -4.95 -5.10 13.37
CA ALA A 107 -4.21 -3.87 13.61
C ALA A 107 -3.50 -3.95 14.96
N THR A 108 -2.18 -4.06 14.94
CA THR A 108 -1.37 -4.20 16.15
C THR A 108 -0.87 -2.84 16.61
N PHE A 109 -1.18 -2.51 17.87
CA PHE A 109 -0.74 -1.29 18.54
C PHE A 109 0.24 -1.60 19.66
N CYS A 110 1.19 -0.71 19.90
CA CYS A 110 2.05 -0.80 21.07
C CYS A 110 1.32 -0.27 22.32
N ALA A 111 1.30 -1.06 23.40
CA ALA A 111 0.65 -0.62 24.66
C ALA A 111 1.30 0.61 25.29
N VAL A 112 2.55 0.93 24.92
CA VAL A 112 3.29 2.11 25.40
C VAL A 112 3.16 3.28 24.44
N GLY A 113 3.45 3.08 23.14
CA GLY A 113 3.41 4.12 22.12
C GLY A 113 1.99 4.49 21.67
N GLY A 114 1.06 3.55 21.79
CA GLY A 114 -0.34 3.77 21.39
C GLY A 114 -0.51 3.88 19.88
N VAL A 115 -1.30 4.86 19.46
CA VAL A 115 -1.52 5.20 18.06
C VAL A 115 -0.42 6.15 17.60
N GLU A 116 0.47 5.64 16.78
CA GLU A 116 1.55 6.42 16.17
C GLU A 116 1.15 6.89 14.76
N PRO A 117 1.85 7.87 14.18
CA PRO A 117 1.53 8.44 12.86
C PRO A 117 1.41 7.41 11.75
N GLN A 118 2.30 6.42 11.75
CA GLN A 118 2.25 5.32 10.79
C GLN A 118 1.00 4.44 10.98
N SER A 119 0.52 4.31 12.23
CA SER A 119 -0.72 3.60 12.53
C SER A 119 -1.91 4.28 11.85
N GLU A 120 -1.94 5.62 11.85
CA GLU A 120 -2.99 6.40 11.18
C GLU A 120 -2.97 6.17 9.66
N THR A 121 -1.79 6.25 9.03
CA THR A 121 -1.66 6.03 7.58
C THR A 121 -2.18 4.65 7.17
N VAL A 122 -1.72 3.59 7.83
CA VAL A 122 -2.14 2.22 7.54
C VAL A 122 -3.63 2.01 7.85
N TRP A 123 -4.15 2.65 8.90
CA TRP A 123 -5.57 2.61 9.24
C TRP A 123 -6.44 3.22 8.14
N ARG A 124 -6.08 4.40 7.63
CA ARG A 124 -6.81 5.06 6.53
C ARG A 124 -6.73 4.27 5.22
N GLN A 125 -5.61 3.64 4.93
CA GLN A 125 -5.51 2.73 3.79
C GLN A 125 -6.49 1.56 3.92
N ALA A 126 -6.60 0.98 5.12
CA ALA A 126 -7.58 -0.08 5.38
C ALA A 126 -9.04 0.41 5.26
N ASP A 127 -9.32 1.68 5.62
CA ASP A 127 -10.64 2.30 5.39
C ASP A 127 -10.92 2.44 3.88
N LYS A 128 -9.95 2.85 3.09
CA LYS A 128 -10.07 2.97 1.62
C LYS A 128 -10.55 1.66 0.97
N TYR A 129 -10.07 0.52 1.46
CA TYR A 129 -10.43 -0.80 0.94
C TYR A 129 -11.54 -1.51 1.73
N ASN A 130 -12.20 -0.81 2.65
CA ASN A 130 -13.27 -1.37 3.50
C ASN A 130 -12.88 -2.68 4.20
N VAL A 131 -11.68 -2.73 4.77
CA VAL A 131 -11.17 -3.93 5.45
C VAL A 131 -11.57 -3.93 6.93
N PRO A 132 -12.45 -4.86 7.37
CA PRO A 132 -12.79 -5.04 8.78
C PRO A 132 -11.57 -5.40 9.62
N ARG A 133 -11.47 -4.88 10.85
CA ARG A 133 -10.28 -4.98 11.68
C ARG A 133 -10.56 -5.36 13.12
N ILE A 134 -9.63 -6.14 13.69
CA ILE A 134 -9.48 -6.33 15.14
C ILE A 134 -8.28 -5.52 15.58
N GLY A 135 -8.40 -4.75 16.65
CA GLY A 135 -7.28 -4.07 17.29
C GLY A 135 -6.61 -5.00 18.31
N TYR A 136 -5.31 -5.17 18.20
CA TYR A 136 -4.50 -5.96 19.13
C TYR A 136 -3.49 -5.05 19.84
N VAL A 137 -3.71 -4.79 21.12
CA VAL A 137 -2.79 -4.01 21.97
C VAL A 137 -1.73 -4.94 22.51
N ASN A 138 -0.57 -4.90 21.86
CA ASN A 138 0.59 -5.73 22.13
C ASN A 138 1.57 -5.06 23.08
N LYS A 139 2.53 -5.81 23.58
CA LYS A 139 3.59 -5.34 24.50
C LYS A 139 3.06 -4.85 25.85
N MET A 140 2.02 -5.49 26.37
CA MET A 140 1.47 -5.21 27.68
C MET A 140 2.45 -5.43 28.84
N ASP A 141 3.55 -6.15 28.57
CA ASP A 141 4.65 -6.43 29.51
C ASP A 141 5.68 -5.29 29.62
N ARG A 142 5.61 -4.29 28.76
CA ARG A 142 6.57 -3.16 28.72
C ARG A 142 6.23 -2.11 29.78
N SER A 143 7.28 -1.48 30.32
CA SER A 143 7.11 -0.34 31.23
C SER A 143 6.40 0.81 30.53
N GLY A 144 5.38 1.37 31.18
CA GLY A 144 4.49 2.39 30.62
C GLY A 144 3.30 1.85 29.82
N ALA A 145 3.11 0.53 29.77
CA ALA A 145 1.98 -0.08 29.07
C ALA A 145 0.61 0.34 29.68
N ASN A 146 -0.29 0.84 28.85
CA ASN A 146 -1.64 1.24 29.27
C ASN A 146 -2.67 0.92 28.18
N PHE A 147 -3.41 -0.17 28.38
CA PHE A 147 -4.44 -0.64 27.45
C PHE A 147 -5.55 0.37 27.22
N PHE A 148 -6.11 0.91 28.29
CA PHE A 148 -7.27 1.81 28.21
C PHE A 148 -6.95 3.12 27.52
N GLU A 149 -5.71 3.55 27.67
CA GLU A 149 -5.17 4.72 27.00
C GLU A 149 -5.12 4.52 25.49
N VAL A 150 -4.62 3.36 25.03
CA VAL A 150 -4.59 3.01 23.61
C VAL A 150 -6.00 2.95 23.02
N VAL A 151 -6.97 2.38 23.76
CA VAL A 151 -8.38 2.37 23.36
C VAL A 151 -8.92 3.79 23.15
N THR A 152 -8.59 4.70 24.07
CA THR A 152 -8.98 6.11 23.95
C THR A 152 -8.36 6.75 22.70
N GLN A 153 -7.08 6.52 22.45
CA GLN A 153 -6.39 7.06 21.27
C GLN A 153 -6.97 6.51 19.96
N ILE A 154 -7.34 5.23 19.91
CA ILE A 154 -8.01 4.65 18.73
C ILE A 154 -9.30 5.41 18.42
N ARG A 155 -10.06 5.80 19.45
CA ARG A 155 -11.27 6.59 19.27
C ARG A 155 -10.98 8.02 18.83
N GLU A 156 -10.08 8.71 19.54
CA GLU A 156 -9.84 10.14 19.37
C GLU A 156 -9.00 10.47 18.13
N VAL A 157 -7.95 9.67 17.85
CA VAL A 157 -7.01 9.94 16.77
C VAL A 157 -7.47 9.30 15.46
N LEU A 158 -7.91 8.04 15.51
CA LEU A 158 -8.33 7.31 14.30
C LEU A 158 -9.80 7.57 13.95
N GLY A 159 -10.60 8.15 14.87
CA GLY A 159 -12.03 8.34 14.65
C GLY A 159 -12.81 7.01 14.58
N ALA A 160 -12.22 5.94 15.10
CA ALA A 160 -12.79 4.60 15.08
C ALA A 160 -13.74 4.38 16.27
N ASN A 161 -14.49 3.28 16.24
CA ASN A 161 -15.35 2.84 17.34
C ASN A 161 -14.76 1.59 18.03
N PRO A 162 -13.76 1.74 18.92
CA PRO A 162 -13.15 0.62 19.60
C PRO A 162 -14.11 0.00 20.61
N CYS A 163 -14.29 -1.30 20.52
CA CYS A 163 -15.10 -2.10 21.43
C CYS A 163 -14.21 -3.13 22.12
N PRO A 164 -13.68 -2.85 23.32
CA PRO A 164 -12.93 -3.84 24.08
C PRO A 164 -13.76 -5.07 24.38
N ILE A 165 -13.26 -6.23 23.94
CA ILE A 165 -13.83 -7.55 24.24
C ILE A 165 -13.00 -8.32 25.25
N GLN A 166 -11.87 -7.77 25.61
CA GLN A 166 -10.95 -8.24 26.64
C GLN A 166 -10.42 -7.03 27.41
N ILE A 167 -10.06 -7.25 28.66
CA ILE A 167 -9.29 -6.31 29.47
C ILE A 167 -8.08 -7.02 30.09
N PRO A 168 -6.95 -6.32 30.31
CA PRO A 168 -5.76 -6.95 30.87
C PRO A 168 -5.89 -7.19 32.39
N ILE A 169 -5.23 -8.23 32.88
CA ILE A 169 -4.98 -8.45 34.30
C ILE A 169 -3.56 -7.96 34.62
N GLY A 170 -3.47 -6.77 35.17
CA GLY A 170 -2.21 -6.08 35.41
C GLY A 170 -1.62 -5.46 34.13
N ALA A 171 -0.50 -4.81 34.30
CA ALA A 171 0.29 -4.20 33.22
C ALA A 171 1.77 -4.28 33.58
N GLU A 172 2.66 -4.04 32.63
CA GLU A 172 4.10 -4.07 32.78
C GLU A 172 4.59 -5.42 33.32
N GLU A 173 5.45 -5.46 34.30
CA GLU A 173 5.94 -6.70 34.92
C GLU A 173 4.82 -7.50 35.59
N ASN A 174 3.72 -6.85 35.94
CA ASN A 174 2.53 -7.46 36.57
C ASN A 174 1.49 -7.95 35.57
N PHE A 175 1.74 -7.88 34.27
CA PHE A 175 0.86 -8.44 33.25
C PHE A 175 0.83 -9.97 33.33
N LYS A 176 -0.25 -10.51 33.91
CA LYS A 176 -0.41 -11.94 34.21
C LYS A 176 -1.33 -12.68 33.26
N GLY A 177 -2.32 -11.97 32.72
CA GLY A 177 -3.35 -12.57 31.89
C GLY A 177 -4.34 -11.55 31.37
N ILE A 178 -5.46 -12.06 30.89
CA ILE A 178 -6.55 -11.26 30.33
C ILE A 178 -7.90 -11.74 30.88
N ILE A 179 -8.86 -10.83 30.91
CA ILE A 179 -10.26 -11.15 31.19
C ILE A 179 -11.01 -11.11 29.86
N ASP A 180 -11.65 -12.21 29.51
CA ASP A 180 -12.54 -12.31 28.38
C ASP A 180 -13.94 -11.80 28.79
N LEU A 181 -14.35 -10.69 28.24
CA LEU A 181 -15.64 -10.07 28.55
C LEU A 181 -16.84 -10.80 27.93
N VAL A 182 -16.61 -11.66 26.95
CA VAL A 182 -17.67 -12.48 26.35
C VAL A 182 -18.04 -13.64 27.26
N THR A 183 -17.05 -14.36 27.78
CA THR A 183 -17.23 -15.51 28.66
C THR A 183 -17.23 -15.16 30.14
N MET A 184 -16.78 -13.96 30.51
CA MET A 184 -16.56 -13.52 31.89
C MET A 184 -15.66 -14.48 32.67
N LYS A 185 -14.54 -14.85 32.03
CA LYS A 185 -13.49 -15.69 32.63
C LYS A 185 -12.13 -15.01 32.50
N ALA A 186 -11.24 -15.36 33.42
CA ALA A 186 -9.84 -14.95 33.40
C ALA A 186 -8.97 -16.01 32.72
N LEU A 187 -8.07 -15.57 31.84
CA LEU A 187 -7.13 -16.43 31.14
C LEU A 187 -5.72 -16.12 31.64
N TYR A 188 -5.02 -17.14 32.14
CA TYR A 188 -3.69 -17.00 32.72
C TYR A 188 -2.65 -17.89 31.98
N TRP A 189 -1.52 -17.29 31.67
CA TRP A 189 -0.32 -18.01 31.17
C TRP A 189 0.70 -18.09 32.31
N ARG A 190 0.70 -19.22 33.05
CA ARG A 190 1.50 -19.37 34.27
C ARG A 190 2.76 -20.20 34.07
N ASP A 191 3.03 -20.69 32.87
CA ASP A 191 3.95 -21.77 32.68
C ASP A 191 5.14 -21.60 31.77
N GLU A 192 6.12 -22.50 32.03
CA GLU A 192 7.32 -22.84 31.30
C GLU A 192 7.06 -23.50 29.91
N THR A 193 5.81 -23.69 29.50
CA THR A 193 5.40 -24.34 28.23
C THR A 193 5.47 -23.43 27.00
N ILE A 194 6.22 -22.35 27.06
CA ILE A 194 6.33 -21.36 25.96
C ILE A 194 4.93 -20.83 25.58
N GLY A 195 4.04 -20.67 26.57
CA GLY A 195 2.69 -20.18 26.36
C GLY A 195 1.74 -21.11 25.59
N ALA A 196 2.12 -22.39 25.39
CA ALA A 196 1.30 -23.34 24.66
C ALA A 196 -0.04 -23.64 25.35
N ASN A 197 -0.06 -23.56 26.67
CA ASN A 197 -1.25 -23.78 27.50
C ASN A 197 -1.56 -22.54 28.32
N TYR A 198 -2.83 -22.23 28.46
CA TYR A 198 -3.34 -21.23 29.38
C TYR A 198 -4.46 -21.82 30.24
N GLN A 199 -4.65 -21.26 31.41
CA GLN A 199 -5.64 -21.71 32.39
C GLN A 199 -6.84 -20.76 32.37
N ILE A 200 -8.03 -21.33 32.38
CA ILE A 200 -9.29 -20.58 32.47
C ILE A 200 -9.77 -20.63 33.92
N GLU A 201 -9.89 -19.47 34.52
CA GLU A 201 -10.29 -19.33 35.94
C GLU A 201 -11.42 -18.32 36.08
N ASP A 202 -11.98 -18.25 37.28
CA ASP A 202 -12.92 -17.19 37.61
C ASP A 202 -12.19 -15.85 37.74
N ILE A 203 -12.91 -14.77 37.46
CA ILE A 203 -12.34 -13.42 37.54
C ILE A 203 -11.95 -13.12 38.98
N PRO A 204 -10.73 -12.65 39.23
CA PRO A 204 -10.30 -12.26 40.59
C PRO A 204 -11.22 -11.19 41.17
N ALA A 205 -11.42 -11.23 42.52
CA ALA A 205 -12.31 -10.31 43.21
C ALA A 205 -12.01 -8.84 42.94
N ASP A 206 -10.72 -8.48 42.83
CA ASP A 206 -10.28 -7.11 42.57
C ASP A 206 -10.63 -6.60 41.16
N TYR A 207 -10.91 -7.49 40.21
CA TYR A 207 -11.25 -7.15 38.85
C TYR A 207 -12.72 -7.34 38.46
N GLN A 208 -13.54 -7.91 39.39
CA GLN A 208 -14.95 -8.20 39.08
C GLN A 208 -15.77 -6.96 38.76
N ALA A 209 -15.56 -5.87 39.48
CA ALA A 209 -16.27 -4.59 39.25
C ALA A 209 -15.87 -3.97 37.90
N GLU A 210 -14.57 -3.95 37.59
CA GLU A 210 -14.04 -3.43 36.33
C GLU A 210 -14.48 -4.29 35.13
N ALA A 211 -14.45 -5.61 35.28
CA ALA A 211 -14.93 -6.51 34.25
C ALA A 211 -16.43 -6.34 33.98
N ALA A 212 -17.24 -6.17 35.02
CA ALA A 212 -18.67 -5.92 34.86
C ALA A 212 -18.96 -4.58 34.16
N GLU A 213 -18.22 -3.53 34.49
CA GLU A 213 -18.33 -2.21 33.84
C GLU A 213 -17.97 -2.30 32.34
N TRP A 214 -16.86 -2.93 32.01
CA TRP A 214 -16.44 -3.04 30.61
C TRP A 214 -17.32 -3.99 29.81
N ARG A 215 -17.85 -5.05 30.42
CA ARG A 215 -18.87 -5.90 29.79
C ARG A 215 -20.13 -5.10 29.46
N ASP A 216 -20.60 -4.26 30.38
CA ASP A 216 -21.77 -3.42 30.18
C ASP A 216 -21.55 -2.44 29.02
N LYS A 217 -20.38 -1.76 28.98
CA LYS A 217 -19.99 -0.90 27.84
C LYS A 217 -19.93 -1.65 26.51
N MET A 218 -19.43 -2.88 26.51
CA MET A 218 -19.42 -3.73 25.33
C MET A 218 -20.85 -4.04 24.86
N LEU A 219 -21.72 -4.47 25.77
CA LEU A 219 -23.11 -4.79 25.45
C LEU A 219 -23.90 -3.56 24.98
N GLU A 220 -23.72 -2.42 25.60
CA GLU A 220 -24.30 -1.14 25.18
C GLU A 220 -23.90 -0.79 23.74
N THR A 221 -22.60 -0.89 23.45
CA THR A 221 -22.08 -0.65 22.10
C THR A 221 -22.70 -1.61 21.08
N LEU A 222 -22.75 -2.91 21.38
CA LEU A 222 -23.32 -3.91 20.47
C LEU A 222 -24.83 -3.75 20.29
N ALA A 223 -25.56 -3.40 21.36
CA ALA A 223 -27.00 -3.14 21.32
C ALA A 223 -27.35 -2.00 20.35
N SER A 224 -26.46 -1.04 20.16
CA SER A 224 -26.64 0.06 19.20
C SER A 224 -26.71 -0.39 17.74
N PHE A 225 -26.23 -1.59 17.43
CA PHE A 225 -26.14 -2.14 16.07
C PHE A 225 -26.95 -3.44 15.87
N ASP A 226 -27.65 -3.90 16.91
CA ASP A 226 -28.46 -5.14 16.86
C ASP A 226 -29.74 -4.99 17.68
N ASP A 227 -30.88 -4.86 16.99
CA ASP A 227 -32.19 -4.62 17.60
C ASP A 227 -32.59 -5.74 18.58
N HIS A 228 -32.29 -6.99 18.25
CA HIS A 228 -32.61 -8.13 19.12
C HIS A 228 -31.79 -8.10 20.42
N LEU A 229 -30.50 -7.75 20.31
CA LEU A 229 -29.64 -7.59 21.47
C LEU A 229 -30.06 -6.37 22.30
N MET A 230 -30.52 -5.31 21.63
CA MET A 230 -31.02 -4.10 22.31
C MET A 230 -32.23 -4.40 23.18
N GLU A 231 -33.22 -5.12 22.69
CA GLU A 231 -34.38 -5.54 23.46
C GLU A 231 -33.98 -6.33 24.72
N LYS A 232 -33.10 -7.31 24.56
CA LYS A 232 -32.59 -8.11 25.69
C LYS A 232 -31.75 -7.30 26.66
N TYR A 233 -30.95 -6.40 26.18
CA TYR A 233 -30.09 -5.56 27.02
C TYR A 233 -30.89 -4.69 27.97
N PHE A 234 -32.02 -4.12 27.53
CA PHE A 234 -32.85 -3.27 28.36
C PHE A 234 -33.81 -4.07 29.24
N ASP A 235 -34.40 -5.15 28.75
CA ASP A 235 -35.46 -5.87 29.46
C ASP A 235 -34.95 -7.05 30.29
N HIS A 236 -33.98 -7.83 29.72
CA HIS A 236 -33.49 -9.08 30.32
C HIS A 236 -32.01 -9.34 30.04
N PRO A 237 -31.09 -8.49 30.50
CA PRO A 237 -29.66 -8.60 30.20
C PRO A 237 -29.05 -9.95 30.64
N GLU A 238 -29.61 -10.58 31.65
CA GLU A 238 -29.18 -11.89 32.15
C GLU A 238 -29.46 -13.05 31.16
N THR A 239 -30.31 -12.84 30.16
CA THR A 239 -30.68 -13.84 29.17
C THR A 239 -29.76 -13.82 27.93
N ILE A 240 -28.86 -12.84 27.82
CA ILE A 240 -27.95 -12.71 26.70
C ILE A 240 -26.90 -13.83 26.77
N THR A 241 -26.87 -14.66 25.74
CA THR A 241 -25.91 -15.77 25.63
C THR A 241 -24.59 -15.35 25.00
N GLU A 242 -23.54 -16.12 25.27
CA GLU A 242 -22.23 -15.91 24.62
C GLU A 242 -22.29 -15.95 23.10
N ASP A 243 -23.11 -16.85 22.53
CA ASP A 243 -23.25 -17.00 21.09
C ASP A 243 -23.97 -15.78 20.45
N GLU A 244 -24.95 -15.20 21.14
CA GLU A 244 -25.57 -13.93 20.73
C GLU A 244 -24.57 -12.77 20.73
N ILE A 245 -23.73 -12.69 21.77
CA ILE A 245 -22.66 -11.67 21.85
C ILE A 245 -21.67 -11.85 20.72
N ARG A 246 -21.18 -13.07 20.49
CA ARG A 246 -20.24 -13.37 19.39
C ARG A 246 -20.82 -13.04 18.03
N ALA A 247 -22.09 -13.40 17.79
CA ALA A 247 -22.79 -13.06 16.55
C ALA A 247 -22.92 -11.56 16.34
N ALA A 248 -23.26 -10.80 17.40
CA ALA A 248 -23.35 -9.36 17.35
C ALA A 248 -21.98 -8.69 17.10
N ILE A 249 -20.92 -9.14 17.76
CA ILE A 249 -19.55 -8.66 17.52
C ILE A 249 -19.17 -8.90 16.06
N ARG A 250 -19.37 -10.11 15.55
CA ARG A 250 -19.06 -10.45 14.15
C ARG A 250 -19.81 -9.56 13.16
N LYS A 251 -21.11 -9.42 13.32
CA LYS A 251 -21.96 -8.62 12.44
C LYS A 251 -21.51 -7.16 12.41
N ALA A 252 -21.31 -6.56 13.57
CA ALA A 252 -20.86 -5.17 13.67
C ALA A 252 -19.43 -4.96 13.17
N THR A 253 -18.54 -5.94 13.34
CA THR A 253 -17.17 -5.90 12.84
C THR A 253 -17.14 -5.96 11.32
N ILE A 254 -17.87 -6.87 10.70
CA ILE A 254 -17.97 -7.03 9.23
C ILE A 254 -18.60 -5.78 8.60
N ALA A 255 -19.60 -5.20 9.26
CA ALA A 255 -20.22 -3.95 8.82
C ALA A 255 -19.34 -2.70 9.07
N MET A 256 -18.16 -2.86 9.67
CA MET A 256 -17.24 -1.77 10.03
C MET A 256 -17.82 -0.74 11.02
N GLU A 257 -18.81 -1.15 11.80
CA GLU A 257 -19.46 -0.32 12.83
C GLU A 257 -18.63 -0.25 14.12
N ILE A 258 -17.91 -1.34 14.42
CA ILE A 258 -17.02 -1.46 15.56
C ILE A 258 -15.67 -2.06 15.18
N ASN A 259 -14.69 -1.84 16.05
CA ASN A 259 -13.41 -2.54 16.02
C ASN A 259 -13.24 -3.28 17.36
N PRO A 260 -13.35 -4.61 17.40
CA PRO A 260 -13.05 -5.38 18.59
C PRO A 260 -11.60 -5.14 19.04
N ILE A 261 -11.39 -4.86 20.31
CA ILE A 261 -10.05 -4.62 20.87
C ILE A 261 -9.70 -5.72 21.86
N ILE A 262 -8.55 -6.31 21.64
CA ILE A 262 -7.96 -7.34 22.49
C ILE A 262 -6.55 -6.92 22.91
N CYS A 263 -5.97 -7.62 23.87
CA CYS A 263 -4.64 -7.30 24.40
C CYS A 263 -3.78 -8.53 24.60
N GLY A 264 -2.47 -8.32 24.71
CA GLY A 264 -1.53 -9.37 24.99
C GLY A 264 -0.07 -8.91 24.96
N SER A 265 0.82 -9.89 25.04
CA SER A 265 2.24 -9.73 24.81
C SER A 265 2.74 -10.91 23.97
N SER A 266 2.93 -10.68 22.69
CA SER A 266 3.44 -11.72 21.78
C SER A 266 4.83 -12.18 22.17
N PHE A 267 5.69 -11.27 22.63
CA PHE A 267 7.04 -11.62 23.10
C PHE A 267 7.02 -12.53 24.32
N LYS A 268 6.11 -12.28 25.28
CA LYS A 268 5.91 -13.13 26.49
C LYS A 268 4.98 -14.31 26.25
N ASN A 269 4.56 -14.55 25.01
CA ASN A 269 3.68 -15.65 24.63
C ASN A 269 2.31 -15.63 25.35
N LYS A 270 1.75 -14.44 25.57
CA LYS A 270 0.46 -14.25 26.27
C LYS A 270 -0.56 -13.58 25.34
N GLY A 271 -1.73 -14.18 25.19
CA GLY A 271 -2.85 -13.59 24.46
C GLY A 271 -2.92 -13.91 22.96
N VAL A 272 -2.02 -14.72 22.40
CA VAL A 272 -2.00 -15.04 20.97
C VAL A 272 -3.07 -16.05 20.58
N GLN A 273 -3.33 -17.07 21.39
CA GLN A 273 -4.41 -18.03 21.10
C GLN A 273 -5.79 -17.36 21.12
N PRO A 274 -6.15 -16.50 22.07
CA PRO A 274 -7.36 -15.70 22.00
C PRO A 274 -7.43 -14.77 20.78
N LEU A 275 -6.29 -14.26 20.28
CA LEU A 275 -6.23 -13.52 19.02
C LEU A 275 -6.64 -14.41 17.84
N LEU A 276 -6.11 -15.63 17.75
CA LEU A 276 -6.49 -16.59 16.70
C LEU A 276 -7.98 -16.97 16.79
N ASP A 277 -8.50 -17.16 17.99
CA ASP A 277 -9.92 -17.40 18.21
C ASP A 277 -10.79 -16.20 17.74
N ALA A 278 -10.34 -14.98 18.04
CA ALA A 278 -11.02 -13.76 17.59
C ALA A 278 -11.00 -13.60 16.06
N VAL A 279 -9.90 -13.92 15.42
CA VAL A 279 -9.79 -13.95 13.95
C VAL A 279 -10.81 -14.90 13.36
N CYS A 280 -10.91 -16.12 13.88
CA CYS A 280 -11.88 -17.10 13.43
C CYS A 280 -13.33 -16.67 13.68
N ALA A 281 -13.59 -16.10 14.86
CA ALA A 281 -14.93 -15.75 15.30
C ALA A 281 -15.48 -14.48 14.64
N TYR A 282 -14.66 -13.44 14.44
CA TYR A 282 -15.14 -12.09 14.15
C TYR A 282 -14.73 -11.53 12.80
N LEU A 283 -13.64 -11.97 12.20
CA LEU A 283 -13.23 -11.49 10.89
C LEU A 283 -14.01 -12.20 9.76
N PRO A 284 -14.22 -11.50 8.62
CA PRO A 284 -14.98 -12.05 7.52
C PRO A 284 -14.32 -13.27 6.86
N SER A 285 -15.16 -14.11 6.30
CA SER A 285 -14.80 -15.12 5.31
C SER A 285 -14.98 -14.57 3.89
N PRO A 286 -14.46 -15.23 2.85
CA PRO A 286 -14.76 -14.83 1.46
C PRO A 286 -16.25 -14.81 1.11
N LEU A 287 -17.09 -15.55 1.84
CA LEU A 287 -18.55 -15.58 1.64
C LEU A 287 -19.28 -14.37 2.22
N ASP A 288 -18.66 -13.62 3.12
CA ASP A 288 -19.27 -12.42 3.70
C ASP A 288 -19.25 -11.24 2.71
N THR A 289 -18.47 -11.34 1.64
CA THR A 289 -18.55 -10.46 0.47
C THR A 289 -19.41 -11.13 -0.59
N GLU A 290 -20.59 -10.60 -0.88
CA GLU A 290 -21.57 -11.20 -1.80
C GLU A 290 -21.00 -11.39 -3.20
N PHE A 291 -20.26 -10.38 -3.69
CA PHE A 291 -19.64 -10.40 -5.01
C PHE A 291 -18.46 -9.42 -5.08
N ILE A 292 -17.57 -9.67 -6.02
CA ILE A 292 -16.60 -8.65 -6.45
C ILE A 292 -17.12 -7.93 -7.70
N GLU A 293 -16.96 -6.62 -7.74
CA GLU A 293 -17.33 -5.79 -8.89
C GLU A 293 -16.10 -5.52 -9.77
N GLY A 294 -16.31 -5.57 -11.07
CA GLY A 294 -15.36 -5.17 -12.08
C GLY A 294 -16.10 -4.56 -13.26
N THR A 295 -15.35 -4.24 -14.31
CA THR A 295 -15.89 -3.65 -15.54
C THR A 295 -15.69 -4.56 -16.73
N ASP A 296 -16.49 -4.37 -17.75
CA ASP A 296 -16.29 -5.03 -19.04
C ASP A 296 -15.05 -4.41 -19.72
N PRO A 297 -14.04 -5.18 -20.12
CA PRO A 297 -12.83 -4.61 -20.75
C PRO A 297 -13.07 -3.80 -22.01
N ASP A 298 -14.17 -4.08 -22.72
CA ASP A 298 -14.56 -3.37 -23.95
C ASP A 298 -15.49 -2.17 -23.69
N ASN A 299 -16.06 -2.07 -22.48
CA ASN A 299 -16.97 -1.01 -22.08
C ASN A 299 -16.88 -0.74 -20.58
N GLU A 300 -16.05 0.24 -20.19
CA GLU A 300 -15.79 0.59 -18.78
C GLU A 300 -17.05 1.05 -18.01
N GLU A 301 -18.08 1.54 -18.69
CA GLU A 301 -19.35 1.91 -18.05
C GLU A 301 -20.19 0.70 -17.61
N LYS A 302 -19.92 -0.48 -18.21
CA LYS A 302 -20.65 -1.69 -17.91
C LYS A 302 -20.01 -2.42 -16.75
N LYS A 303 -20.68 -2.37 -15.60
CA LYS A 303 -20.27 -3.10 -14.39
C LYS A 303 -20.64 -4.57 -14.48
N LEU A 304 -19.71 -5.42 -14.04
CA LEU A 304 -19.85 -6.86 -13.97
C LEU A 304 -19.60 -7.32 -12.54
N GLN A 305 -20.25 -8.41 -12.14
CA GLN A 305 -20.12 -8.98 -10.80
C GLN A 305 -19.74 -10.46 -10.89
N ARG A 306 -18.95 -10.91 -9.91
CA ARG A 306 -18.58 -12.32 -9.73
C ARG A 306 -18.75 -12.69 -8.26
N ARG A 307 -19.37 -13.85 -8.04
CA ARG A 307 -19.55 -14.41 -6.69
C ARG A 307 -18.39 -15.35 -6.33
N PRO A 308 -18.09 -15.52 -5.04
CA PRO A 308 -17.06 -16.44 -4.58
C PRO A 308 -17.53 -17.91 -4.69
N ASP A 309 -17.74 -18.38 -5.92
CA ASP A 309 -18.20 -19.73 -6.24
C ASP A 309 -17.30 -20.34 -7.31
N GLU A 310 -16.94 -21.62 -7.14
CA GLU A 310 -16.12 -22.37 -8.10
C GLU A 310 -16.82 -22.59 -9.46
N SER A 311 -18.15 -22.55 -9.52
CA SER A 311 -18.93 -22.71 -10.73
C SER A 311 -19.02 -21.45 -11.58
N GLU A 312 -18.68 -20.30 -11.02
CA GLU A 312 -18.63 -19.02 -11.73
C GLU A 312 -17.43 -18.96 -12.69
N PRO A 313 -17.48 -18.12 -13.72
CA PRO A 313 -16.29 -17.87 -14.56
C PRO A 313 -15.10 -17.38 -13.74
N LEU A 314 -13.90 -17.81 -14.12
CA LEU A 314 -12.67 -17.43 -13.44
C LEU A 314 -12.49 -15.91 -13.40
N CYS A 315 -12.18 -15.38 -12.22
CA CYS A 315 -11.68 -14.04 -11.98
C CYS A 315 -10.65 -14.07 -10.86
N ALA A 316 -9.43 -13.65 -11.16
CA ALA A 316 -8.34 -13.59 -10.21
C ALA A 316 -7.53 -12.30 -10.40
N LEU A 317 -6.93 -11.83 -9.34
CA LEU A 317 -6.07 -10.64 -9.32
C LEU A 317 -4.63 -11.03 -9.00
N ALA A 318 -3.70 -10.70 -9.89
CA ALA A 318 -2.27 -10.78 -9.64
C ALA A 318 -1.84 -9.58 -8.78
N PHE A 319 -1.55 -9.81 -7.51
CA PHE A 319 -1.26 -8.71 -6.58
C PHE A 319 0.22 -8.54 -6.26
N LYS A 320 1.04 -9.53 -6.54
CA LYS A 320 2.49 -9.47 -6.32
C LYS A 320 3.24 -10.34 -7.31
N ILE A 321 4.33 -9.82 -7.84
CA ILE A 321 5.31 -10.57 -8.62
C ILE A 321 6.60 -10.64 -7.81
N ALA A 322 7.22 -11.80 -7.76
CA ALA A 322 8.52 -12.02 -7.15
C ALA A 322 9.43 -12.82 -8.08
N THR A 323 10.71 -12.59 -8.01
CA THR A 323 11.71 -13.40 -8.73
C THR A 323 12.26 -14.47 -7.81
N ASP A 324 12.04 -15.72 -8.17
CA ASP A 324 12.57 -16.88 -7.46
C ASP A 324 13.78 -17.44 -8.22
N PRO A 325 14.91 -17.75 -7.55
CA PRO A 325 16.11 -18.23 -8.20
C PRO A 325 15.92 -19.58 -8.93
N TYR A 326 14.96 -20.41 -8.48
CA TYR A 326 14.76 -21.76 -8.99
C TYR A 326 13.63 -21.89 -10.00
N VAL A 327 12.55 -21.14 -9.81
CA VAL A 327 11.36 -21.24 -10.66
C VAL A 327 11.14 -20.02 -11.55
N GLY A 328 11.95 -18.98 -11.40
CA GLY A 328 11.87 -17.75 -12.17
C GLY A 328 10.78 -16.80 -11.66
N ARG A 329 9.95 -16.29 -12.55
CA ARG A 329 8.89 -15.35 -12.18
C ARG A 329 7.76 -16.06 -11.46
N LEU A 330 7.53 -15.72 -10.19
CA LEU A 330 6.47 -16.21 -9.32
C LEU A 330 5.40 -15.13 -9.19
N CYS A 331 4.18 -15.43 -9.61
CA CYS A 331 3.03 -14.53 -9.50
C CYS A 331 2.13 -14.97 -8.35
N PHE A 332 1.91 -14.09 -7.38
CA PHE A 332 0.92 -14.28 -6.32
C PHE A 332 -0.43 -13.73 -6.78
N PHE A 333 -1.47 -14.51 -6.57
CA PHE A 333 -2.82 -14.15 -6.98
C PHE A 333 -3.87 -14.53 -5.94
N ARG A 334 -4.97 -13.78 -5.91
CA ARG A 334 -6.20 -14.15 -5.24
C ARG A 334 -7.26 -14.51 -6.27
N VAL A 335 -7.88 -15.66 -6.12
CA VAL A 335 -9.02 -16.08 -6.94
C VAL A 335 -10.30 -15.59 -6.27
N TYR A 336 -11.08 -14.79 -6.97
CA TYR A 336 -12.37 -14.27 -6.49
C TYR A 336 -13.55 -15.11 -6.93
N SER A 337 -13.49 -15.67 -8.12
CA SER A 337 -14.53 -16.58 -8.66
C SER A 337 -13.91 -17.66 -9.53
N GLY A 338 -14.60 -18.74 -9.69
CA GLY A 338 -14.16 -19.86 -10.50
C GLY A 338 -12.99 -20.62 -9.88
N LYS A 339 -12.17 -21.21 -10.71
CA LYS A 339 -11.09 -22.09 -10.34
C LYS A 339 -9.92 -21.91 -11.28
N LEU A 340 -8.73 -21.73 -10.70
CA LEU A 340 -7.48 -21.63 -11.44
C LEU A 340 -6.72 -22.95 -11.35
N GLU A 341 -6.51 -23.62 -12.47
CA GLU A 341 -5.91 -24.96 -12.53
C GLU A 341 -4.51 -24.93 -13.08
N ALA A 342 -3.62 -25.74 -12.52
CA ALA A 342 -2.27 -25.93 -13.03
C ALA A 342 -2.32 -26.51 -14.46
N GLY A 343 -1.46 -26.01 -15.35
CA GLY A 343 -1.44 -26.40 -16.76
C GLY A 343 -2.50 -25.75 -17.64
N SER A 344 -3.41 -24.95 -17.08
CA SER A 344 -4.48 -24.26 -17.82
C SER A 344 -4.01 -22.94 -18.45
N TYR A 345 -4.87 -22.40 -19.32
CA TYR A 345 -4.71 -21.08 -19.91
C TYR A 345 -5.69 -20.11 -19.25
N VAL A 346 -5.23 -18.89 -19.02
CA VAL A 346 -6.03 -17.77 -18.53
C VAL A 346 -5.87 -16.57 -19.46
N TYR A 347 -6.90 -15.73 -19.50
CA TYR A 347 -6.87 -14.48 -20.26
C TYR A 347 -6.38 -13.34 -19.37
N ASN A 348 -5.32 -12.66 -19.80
CA ASN A 348 -4.83 -11.45 -19.14
C ASN A 348 -5.46 -10.23 -19.82
N VAL A 349 -6.30 -9.52 -19.09
CA VAL A 349 -7.09 -8.39 -19.60
C VAL A 349 -6.19 -7.26 -20.10
N ARG A 350 -5.13 -6.91 -19.36
CA ARG A 350 -4.20 -5.83 -19.74
C ARG A 350 -3.49 -6.13 -21.05
N SER A 351 -2.94 -7.33 -21.20
CA SER A 351 -2.15 -7.68 -22.39
C SER A 351 -3.01 -8.13 -23.57
N GLY A 352 -4.30 -8.45 -23.33
CA GLY A 352 -5.20 -9.03 -24.33
C GLY A 352 -4.75 -10.42 -24.83
N LYS A 353 -3.98 -11.15 -24.04
CA LYS A 353 -3.37 -12.43 -24.43
C LYS A 353 -3.69 -13.54 -23.44
N LYS A 354 -3.65 -14.77 -23.96
CA LYS A 354 -3.68 -15.97 -23.11
C LYS A 354 -2.31 -16.22 -22.49
N GLU A 355 -2.33 -16.43 -21.18
CA GLU A 355 -1.17 -16.83 -20.38
C GLU A 355 -1.34 -18.29 -19.93
N ARG A 356 -0.26 -19.05 -19.95
CA ARG A 356 -0.25 -20.42 -19.45
C ARG A 356 0.32 -20.47 -18.05
N ILE A 357 -0.42 -21.06 -17.12
CA ILE A 357 0.08 -21.36 -15.78
C ILE A 357 0.59 -22.78 -15.77
N SER A 358 1.90 -22.97 -15.61
CA SER A 358 2.50 -24.31 -15.63
C SER A 358 2.33 -25.05 -14.31
N ARG A 359 2.58 -24.37 -13.20
CA ARG A 359 2.46 -24.91 -11.83
C ARG A 359 1.85 -23.89 -10.90
N ILE A 360 1.15 -24.38 -9.88
CA ILE A 360 0.52 -23.58 -8.84
C ILE A 360 1.00 -24.08 -7.49
N PHE A 361 1.21 -23.15 -6.57
CA PHE A 361 1.70 -23.41 -5.23
C PHE A 361 0.81 -22.76 -4.17
N GLN A 362 0.68 -23.46 -3.05
CA GLN A 362 0.30 -22.86 -1.79
C GLN A 362 1.57 -22.51 -1.03
N MET A 363 1.69 -21.28 -0.59
CA MET A 363 2.91 -20.76 0.00
C MET A 363 2.94 -20.95 1.52
N HIS A 364 4.10 -21.30 2.06
CA HIS A 364 4.40 -21.24 3.48
C HIS A 364 5.71 -20.46 3.64
N SER A 365 5.58 -19.14 3.74
CA SER A 365 6.71 -18.22 3.63
C SER A 365 7.46 -18.41 2.29
N ASN A 366 8.70 -18.85 2.29
CA ASN A 366 9.48 -19.13 1.09
C ASN A 366 9.34 -20.58 0.56
N LYS A 367 8.62 -21.46 1.27
CA LYS A 367 8.39 -22.84 0.83
C LYS A 367 7.20 -22.93 -0.10
N GLN A 368 7.38 -23.61 -1.22
CA GLN A 368 6.38 -23.79 -2.28
C GLN A 368 5.80 -25.20 -2.20
N ASN A 369 4.53 -25.33 -1.83
CA ASN A 369 3.81 -26.61 -1.83
C ASN A 369 2.97 -26.70 -3.09
N PRO A 370 3.30 -27.61 -4.03
CA PRO A 370 2.52 -27.76 -5.26
C PRO A 370 1.09 -28.16 -4.98
N VAL A 371 0.16 -27.53 -5.70
CA VAL A 371 -1.26 -27.88 -5.70
C VAL A 371 -1.78 -27.93 -7.12
N ASP A 372 -2.86 -28.70 -7.34
CA ASP A 372 -3.44 -28.85 -8.67
C ASP A 372 -4.25 -27.62 -9.09
N TYR A 373 -4.84 -26.93 -8.11
CA TYR A 373 -5.67 -25.75 -8.35
C TYR A 373 -5.79 -24.85 -7.11
N ILE A 374 -6.20 -23.61 -7.35
CA ILE A 374 -6.70 -22.68 -6.35
C ILE A 374 -8.10 -22.27 -6.74
N SER A 375 -9.06 -22.37 -5.81
CA SER A 375 -10.46 -22.04 -6.04
C SER A 375 -10.86 -20.67 -5.50
N ALA A 376 -12.06 -20.24 -5.85
CA ALA A 376 -12.65 -18.99 -5.38
C ALA A 376 -12.47 -18.78 -3.88
N GLY A 377 -12.10 -17.58 -3.49
CA GLY A 377 -11.88 -17.19 -2.09
C GLY A 377 -10.50 -17.53 -1.52
N ASP A 378 -9.61 -18.12 -2.31
CA ASP A 378 -8.28 -18.54 -1.83
C ASP A 378 -7.14 -17.77 -2.50
N ILE A 379 -5.96 -17.85 -1.90
CA ILE A 379 -4.73 -17.19 -2.32
C ILE A 379 -3.70 -18.26 -2.68
N GLY A 380 -2.97 -18.05 -3.76
CA GLY A 380 -1.91 -18.92 -4.19
C GLY A 380 -0.84 -18.19 -5.00
N ALA A 381 0.13 -18.96 -5.48
CA ALA A 381 1.17 -18.47 -6.37
C ALA A 381 1.31 -19.40 -7.58
N GLY A 382 1.71 -18.85 -8.71
CA GLY A 382 1.88 -19.61 -9.95
C GLY A 382 3.08 -19.17 -10.75
N VAL A 383 3.56 -20.09 -11.61
CA VAL A 383 4.67 -19.86 -12.53
C VAL A 383 4.28 -20.24 -13.96
N GLY A 384 5.01 -19.71 -14.92
CA GLY A 384 4.82 -19.99 -16.35
C GLY A 384 4.29 -18.80 -17.14
N PHE A 385 3.93 -17.71 -16.48
CA PHE A 385 3.51 -16.47 -17.14
C PHE A 385 4.64 -15.82 -17.94
N LYS A 386 4.31 -15.32 -19.12
CA LYS A 386 5.26 -14.62 -19.99
C LYS A 386 5.22 -13.10 -19.80
N ASP A 387 4.02 -12.53 -19.71
CA ASP A 387 3.79 -11.09 -19.55
C ASP A 387 2.74 -10.84 -18.47
N ILE A 388 3.16 -10.96 -17.22
CA ILE A 388 2.33 -10.70 -16.04
C ILE A 388 2.90 -9.53 -15.25
N ARG A 389 2.02 -8.66 -14.76
CA ARG A 389 2.37 -7.53 -13.90
C ARG A 389 1.49 -7.49 -12.68
N THR A 390 1.98 -6.83 -11.64
CA THR A 390 1.17 -6.54 -10.46
C THR A 390 -0.04 -5.68 -10.85
N GLY A 391 -1.23 -6.08 -10.40
CA GLY A 391 -2.50 -5.43 -10.75
C GLY A 391 -3.23 -6.06 -11.94
N ASP A 392 -2.61 -7.00 -12.66
CA ASP A 392 -3.27 -7.68 -13.78
C ASP A 392 -4.46 -8.51 -13.31
N THR A 393 -5.57 -8.44 -14.06
CA THR A 393 -6.71 -9.33 -13.89
C THR A 393 -6.55 -10.54 -14.80
N LEU A 394 -6.66 -11.73 -14.22
CA LEU A 394 -6.67 -13.02 -14.90
C LEU A 394 -8.10 -13.57 -14.88
N CYS A 395 -8.67 -13.86 -16.03
CA CYS A 395 -10.05 -14.29 -16.12
C CYS A 395 -10.26 -15.35 -17.22
N SER A 396 -11.51 -15.83 -17.34
CA SER A 396 -11.94 -16.63 -18.48
C SER A 396 -12.06 -15.74 -19.72
N GLU A 397 -11.54 -16.20 -20.86
CA GLU A 397 -11.63 -15.48 -22.14
C GLU A 397 -13.08 -15.29 -22.60
N ASP A 398 -13.94 -16.29 -22.36
CA ASP A 398 -15.35 -16.24 -22.78
C ASP A 398 -16.19 -15.29 -21.92
N HIS A 399 -15.71 -14.94 -20.73
CA HIS A 399 -16.38 -14.05 -19.78
C HIS A 399 -15.39 -13.05 -19.19
N PRO A 400 -14.85 -12.14 -20.02
CA PRO A 400 -13.82 -11.21 -19.57
C PRO A 400 -14.37 -10.21 -18.55
N ILE A 401 -13.55 -9.88 -17.56
CA ILE A 401 -13.81 -8.89 -16.54
C ILE A 401 -12.50 -8.21 -16.15
N ALA A 402 -12.49 -6.89 -16.06
CA ALA A 402 -11.39 -6.12 -15.50
C ALA A 402 -11.73 -5.72 -14.07
N LEU A 403 -10.90 -6.12 -13.12
CA LEU A 403 -10.97 -5.60 -11.77
C LEU A 403 -10.33 -4.21 -11.75
N GLU A 404 -10.74 -3.37 -10.79
CA GLU A 404 -10.16 -2.06 -10.59
C GLU A 404 -8.63 -2.18 -10.45
N SER A 405 -7.90 -1.38 -11.24
CA SER A 405 -6.44 -1.34 -11.17
C SER A 405 -5.99 -0.76 -9.83
N MET A 406 -4.86 -1.25 -9.33
CA MET A 406 -4.22 -0.63 -8.18
C MET A 406 -3.55 0.66 -8.64
N ASP A 407 -3.81 1.76 -7.96
CA ASP A 407 -3.12 3.02 -8.18
C ASP A 407 -1.79 2.99 -7.42
N PHE A 408 -0.71 3.20 -8.14
CA PHE A 408 0.63 3.27 -7.56
C PHE A 408 1.14 4.71 -7.64
N PRO A 409 1.67 5.25 -6.53
CA PRO A 409 2.24 6.61 -6.56
C PRO A 409 3.49 6.65 -7.43
N ASP A 410 3.70 7.78 -8.08
CA ASP A 410 4.91 8.05 -8.83
C ASP A 410 6.14 8.14 -7.92
N PRO A 411 7.31 7.65 -8.36
CA PRO A 411 8.55 7.83 -7.63
C PRO A 411 8.89 9.31 -7.43
N VAL A 412 9.44 9.64 -6.26
CA VAL A 412 9.75 11.03 -5.89
C VAL A 412 11.25 11.34 -5.78
N ILE A 413 12.09 10.31 -5.75
CA ILE A 413 13.55 10.43 -5.65
C ILE A 413 14.23 9.57 -6.71
N GLY A 414 15.31 10.07 -7.30
CA GLY A 414 16.12 9.35 -8.27
C GLY A 414 17.59 9.36 -7.95
N ILE A 415 18.30 8.29 -8.31
CA ILE A 415 19.75 8.12 -8.17
C ILE A 415 20.31 7.59 -9.48
N ALA A 416 21.41 8.19 -9.96
CA ALA A 416 22.17 7.62 -11.06
C ALA A 416 22.98 6.41 -10.57
N VAL A 417 22.95 5.30 -11.31
CA VAL A 417 23.71 4.10 -10.99
C VAL A 417 24.57 3.68 -12.18
N GLU A 418 25.80 3.29 -11.90
CA GLU A 418 26.75 2.79 -12.89
C GLU A 418 27.37 1.49 -12.39
N PRO A 419 27.52 0.46 -13.24
CA PRO A 419 28.21 -0.76 -12.81
C PRO A 419 29.70 -0.44 -12.59
N LYS A 420 30.31 -1.06 -11.57
CA LYS A 420 31.74 -0.89 -11.31
C LYS A 420 32.64 -1.46 -12.41
N THR A 421 32.13 -2.46 -13.13
CA THR A 421 32.86 -3.10 -14.23
C THR A 421 32.00 -3.14 -15.49
N GLN A 422 32.65 -3.04 -16.65
CA GLN A 422 31.96 -3.12 -17.94
C GLN A 422 31.24 -4.48 -18.16
N SER A 423 31.80 -5.55 -17.60
CA SER A 423 31.18 -6.90 -17.67
C SER A 423 29.86 -7.03 -16.90
N ASP A 424 29.58 -6.11 -15.99
CA ASP A 424 28.36 -6.12 -15.17
C ASP A 424 27.22 -5.29 -15.77
N LEU A 425 27.45 -4.61 -16.91
CA LEU A 425 26.44 -3.76 -17.55
C LEU A 425 25.18 -4.57 -17.93
N ASP A 426 25.36 -5.73 -18.56
CA ASP A 426 24.25 -6.59 -18.95
C ASP A 426 23.52 -7.16 -17.74
N LYS A 427 24.24 -7.55 -16.70
CA LYS A 427 23.67 -8.03 -15.45
C LYS A 427 22.90 -6.93 -14.72
N LEU A 428 23.39 -5.69 -14.75
CA LEU A 428 22.71 -4.53 -14.19
C LEU A 428 21.36 -4.32 -14.88
N GLY A 429 21.34 -4.32 -16.21
CA GLY A 429 20.11 -4.18 -16.99
C GLY A 429 19.08 -5.27 -16.67
N VAL A 430 19.52 -6.52 -16.61
CA VAL A 430 18.66 -7.66 -16.27
C VAL A 430 18.15 -7.56 -14.83
N GLY A 431 19.03 -7.23 -13.88
CA GLY A 431 18.66 -7.08 -12.46
C GLY A 431 17.66 -5.97 -12.24
N LEU A 432 17.92 -4.78 -12.80
CA LEU A 432 17.02 -3.64 -12.72
C LEU A 432 15.66 -3.91 -13.37
N GLY A 433 15.66 -4.58 -14.54
CA GLY A 433 14.42 -4.96 -15.21
C GLY A 433 13.54 -5.88 -14.36
N LYS A 434 14.13 -6.90 -13.73
CA LYS A 434 13.41 -7.81 -12.83
C LYS A 434 12.87 -7.09 -11.59
N LEU A 435 13.67 -6.22 -10.97
CA LEU A 435 13.23 -5.45 -9.80
C LEU A 435 12.09 -4.48 -10.14
N ALA A 436 12.12 -3.87 -11.33
CA ALA A 436 11.04 -3.02 -11.81
C ALA A 436 9.74 -3.80 -12.13
N GLU A 437 9.84 -5.07 -12.52
CA GLU A 437 8.67 -5.94 -12.68
C GLU A 437 8.02 -6.31 -11.33
N GLU A 438 8.83 -6.45 -10.29
CA GLU A 438 8.35 -6.77 -8.93
C GLU A 438 7.68 -5.56 -8.25
N ASP A 439 8.23 -4.38 -8.46
CA ASP A 439 7.82 -3.16 -7.77
C ASP A 439 7.41 -2.05 -8.75
N PRO A 440 6.11 -1.79 -8.91
CA PRO A 440 5.60 -0.76 -9.82
C PRO A 440 5.93 0.68 -9.40
N THR A 441 6.38 0.91 -8.16
CA THR A 441 6.86 2.23 -7.70
C THR A 441 8.36 2.44 -7.90
N PHE A 442 9.04 1.42 -8.37
CA PHE A 442 10.43 1.47 -8.79
C PHE A 442 10.52 1.59 -10.30
N THR A 443 11.16 2.64 -10.79
CA THR A 443 11.33 2.87 -12.22
C THR A 443 12.79 2.99 -12.62
N VAL A 444 13.08 2.56 -13.81
CA VAL A 444 14.42 2.61 -14.41
C VAL A 444 14.33 3.36 -15.73
N ARG A 445 15.14 4.37 -15.90
CA ARG A 445 15.26 5.09 -17.17
C ARG A 445 16.72 5.34 -17.51
N THR A 446 17.02 5.42 -18.78
CA THR A 446 18.30 5.94 -19.27
C THR A 446 18.12 7.42 -19.58
N ASP A 447 18.97 8.23 -19.02
CA ASP A 447 19.01 9.65 -19.35
C ASP A 447 19.62 9.80 -20.76
N GLU A 448 18.82 10.31 -21.70
CA GLU A 448 19.20 10.42 -23.11
C GLU A 448 20.37 11.40 -23.32
N GLN A 449 20.55 12.34 -22.41
CA GLN A 449 21.58 13.37 -22.51
C GLN A 449 22.92 12.91 -21.91
N THR A 450 22.86 12.26 -20.75
CA THR A 450 24.07 11.81 -20.04
C THR A 450 24.43 10.34 -20.30
N GLY A 451 23.51 9.56 -20.84
CA GLY A 451 23.65 8.12 -21.01
C GLY A 451 23.62 7.34 -19.69
N GLN A 452 23.37 8.01 -18.57
CA GLN A 452 23.34 7.40 -17.24
C GLN A 452 22.04 6.62 -17.00
N THR A 453 22.14 5.51 -16.30
CA THR A 453 20.97 4.78 -15.81
C THR A 453 20.49 5.42 -14.50
N ILE A 454 19.27 5.92 -14.49
CA ILE A 454 18.64 6.52 -13.32
C ILE A 454 17.60 5.56 -12.79
N ILE A 455 17.70 5.21 -11.51
CA ILE A 455 16.69 4.47 -10.77
C ILE A 455 15.91 5.44 -9.90
N SER A 456 14.60 5.29 -9.85
CA SER A 456 13.72 6.15 -9.07
C SER A 456 12.79 5.34 -8.16
N GLY A 457 12.50 5.84 -6.97
CA GLY A 457 11.70 5.18 -5.94
C GLY A 457 11.03 6.15 -4.97
N MET A 458 10.43 5.59 -3.93
CA MET A 458 9.62 6.33 -2.96
C MET A 458 10.42 7.01 -1.84
N GLY A 459 11.66 6.62 -1.62
CA GLY A 459 12.51 7.17 -0.57
C GLY A 459 13.95 6.64 -0.64
N GLU A 460 14.82 7.19 0.20
CA GLU A 460 16.24 6.81 0.26
C GLU A 460 16.38 5.33 0.65
N LEU A 461 15.66 4.88 1.67
CA LEU A 461 15.70 3.49 2.13
C LEU A 461 15.22 2.52 1.04
N HIS A 462 14.20 2.89 0.28
CA HIS A 462 13.71 2.10 -0.85
C HIS A 462 14.84 1.86 -1.88
N LEU A 463 15.52 2.92 -2.30
CA LEU A 463 16.61 2.81 -3.27
C LEU A 463 17.86 2.10 -2.71
N GLU A 464 18.19 2.29 -1.43
CA GLU A 464 19.26 1.52 -0.77
C GLU A 464 19.00 0.02 -0.80
N ILE A 465 17.76 -0.40 -0.53
CA ILE A 465 17.36 -1.80 -0.57
C ILE A 465 17.46 -2.37 -2.00
N ILE A 466 17.02 -1.61 -2.99
CA ILE A 466 17.15 -2.01 -4.40
C ILE A 466 18.62 -2.23 -4.79
N ILE A 467 19.50 -1.32 -4.39
CA ILE A 467 20.94 -1.42 -4.70
C ILE A 467 21.58 -2.61 -3.95
N ASP A 468 21.20 -2.83 -2.71
CA ASP A 468 21.68 -3.97 -1.94
C ASP A 468 21.18 -5.30 -2.52
N ARG A 469 19.94 -5.36 -3.01
CA ARG A 469 19.41 -6.51 -3.75
C ARG A 469 20.17 -6.77 -5.05
N LEU A 470 20.54 -5.73 -5.82
CA LEU A 470 21.39 -5.87 -6.99
C LEU A 470 22.71 -6.56 -6.66
N LYS A 471 23.34 -6.15 -5.55
CA LYS A 471 24.59 -6.74 -5.08
C LYS A 471 24.43 -8.20 -4.64
N ARG A 472 23.43 -8.50 -3.80
CA ARG A 472 23.24 -9.82 -3.18
C ARG A 472 22.64 -10.84 -4.15
N GLU A 473 21.57 -10.48 -4.84
CA GLU A 473 20.81 -11.40 -5.71
C GLU A 473 21.41 -11.51 -7.11
N PHE A 474 21.80 -10.38 -7.69
CA PHE A 474 22.31 -10.34 -9.08
C PHE A 474 23.83 -10.26 -9.19
N LYS A 475 24.54 -10.16 -8.06
CA LYS A 475 26.01 -10.07 -7.99
C LYS A 475 26.57 -8.90 -8.81
N VAL A 476 25.90 -7.76 -8.75
CA VAL A 476 26.28 -6.50 -9.42
C VAL A 476 26.56 -5.44 -8.39
N GLU A 477 27.76 -4.89 -8.40
CA GLU A 477 28.12 -3.72 -7.61
C GLU A 477 28.04 -2.44 -8.46
N CYS A 478 27.40 -1.41 -7.91
CA CYS A 478 27.19 -0.13 -8.57
C CYS A 478 27.88 1.02 -7.85
N ASN A 479 28.38 1.98 -8.61
CA ASN A 479 28.63 3.32 -8.13
C ASN A 479 27.33 4.10 -8.13
N GLN A 480 27.13 4.92 -7.09
CA GLN A 480 25.91 5.70 -6.89
C GLN A 480 26.23 7.18 -7.03
N GLY A 481 25.38 7.88 -7.77
CA GLY A 481 25.36 9.35 -7.76
C GLY A 481 24.68 9.90 -6.50
N LYS A 482 24.64 11.22 -6.38
CA LYS A 482 23.86 11.87 -5.30
C LYS A 482 22.38 11.74 -5.59
N PRO A 483 21.53 11.49 -4.57
CA PRO A 483 20.09 11.53 -4.72
C PRO A 483 19.61 12.87 -5.28
N GLN A 484 18.66 12.82 -6.19
CA GLN A 484 18.05 13.99 -6.79
C GLN A 484 16.53 13.90 -6.72
N VAL A 485 15.91 15.03 -6.45
CA VAL A 485 14.45 15.14 -6.44
C VAL A 485 13.91 15.05 -7.86
N THR A 486 12.82 14.35 -8.03
CA THR A 486 12.07 14.33 -9.29
C THR A 486 11.17 15.56 -9.36
N TYR A 487 11.61 16.59 -10.10
CA TYR A 487 10.80 17.76 -10.37
C TYR A 487 9.74 17.50 -11.43
N LYS A 488 8.69 18.30 -11.40
CA LYS A 488 7.63 18.32 -12.41
C LYS A 488 7.42 19.76 -12.88
N GLU A 489 6.70 19.92 -13.98
CA GLU A 489 6.29 21.24 -14.48
C GLU A 489 4.77 21.34 -14.49
N ALA A 490 4.26 22.54 -14.31
CA ALA A 490 2.84 22.84 -14.41
C ALA A 490 2.65 24.18 -15.11
N ILE A 491 1.50 24.38 -15.71
CA ILE A 491 1.09 25.68 -16.26
C ILE A 491 0.03 26.31 -15.36
N THR A 492 0.03 27.63 -15.26
CA THR A 492 -0.83 28.37 -14.33
C THR A 492 -1.87 29.24 -15.02
N LYS A 493 -1.78 29.38 -16.34
CA LYS A 493 -2.66 30.24 -17.13
C LYS A 493 -3.19 29.48 -18.35
N GLU A 494 -4.47 29.70 -18.68
CA GLU A 494 -5.03 29.24 -19.93
C GLU A 494 -4.57 30.14 -21.09
N VAL A 495 -4.19 29.55 -22.21
CA VAL A 495 -3.73 30.22 -23.43
C VAL A 495 -4.35 29.53 -24.62
N GLU A 496 -4.90 30.35 -25.55
CA GLU A 496 -5.31 29.87 -26.85
C GLU A 496 -4.18 30.05 -27.86
N THR A 497 -3.89 29.00 -28.63
CA THR A 497 -2.87 29.04 -29.68
C THR A 497 -3.33 28.32 -30.92
N ARG A 498 -2.87 28.80 -32.05
CA ARG A 498 -2.99 28.11 -33.33
C ARG A 498 -1.65 27.62 -33.77
N GLU A 499 -1.58 26.36 -34.13
CA GLU A 499 -0.36 25.73 -34.65
C GLU A 499 -0.64 25.12 -36.03
N VAL A 500 0.26 25.41 -36.96
CA VAL A 500 0.19 24.88 -38.32
C VAL A 500 1.48 24.10 -38.59
N TYR A 501 1.35 22.80 -38.78
CA TYR A 501 2.44 21.95 -39.22
C TYR A 501 2.38 21.74 -40.72
N LYS A 502 3.39 22.23 -41.42
CA LYS A 502 3.50 22.09 -42.89
C LYS A 502 4.91 21.69 -43.25
N LYS A 503 5.06 20.55 -43.93
CA LYS A 503 6.33 20.11 -44.48
C LYS A 503 6.17 19.58 -45.91
N GLN A 504 6.94 20.13 -46.85
CA GLN A 504 7.01 19.64 -48.21
C GLN A 504 8.41 19.10 -48.49
N THR A 505 8.47 17.86 -48.88
CA THR A 505 9.73 17.17 -49.32
C THR A 505 9.36 16.37 -50.54
N GLY A 506 9.67 16.86 -51.74
CA GLY A 506 9.68 16.16 -53.03
C GLY A 506 8.69 15.01 -53.28
N GLY A 507 7.45 15.12 -52.84
CA GLY A 507 6.44 14.06 -52.91
C GLY A 507 5.17 14.48 -52.15
N ARG A 508 4.46 13.52 -51.49
CA ARG A 508 3.33 13.77 -50.64
C ARG A 508 3.77 14.66 -49.46
N GLY A 509 3.17 15.82 -49.27
CA GLY A 509 3.45 16.75 -48.18
C GLY A 509 2.89 16.27 -46.85
N LYS A 510 3.12 17.06 -45.81
CA LYS A 510 2.53 16.89 -44.47
C LYS A 510 1.83 18.17 -44.07
N PHE A 511 0.59 18.09 -43.62
CA PHE A 511 -0.19 19.24 -43.20
C PHE A 511 -1.10 18.92 -42.02
N ALA A 512 -1.08 19.76 -41.02
CA ALA A 512 -2.05 19.77 -39.92
C ALA A 512 -2.19 21.20 -39.36
N ASP A 513 -3.38 21.62 -39.01
CA ASP A 513 -3.68 22.92 -38.45
C ASP A 513 -4.69 22.75 -37.33
N ILE A 514 -4.32 23.19 -36.13
CA ILE A 514 -5.17 23.08 -34.94
C ILE A 514 -5.19 24.39 -34.17
N ILE A 515 -6.35 24.71 -33.59
CA ILE A 515 -6.53 25.79 -32.63
C ILE A 515 -6.92 25.13 -31.30
N VAL A 516 -6.11 25.34 -30.28
CA VAL A 516 -6.30 24.74 -28.97
C VAL A 516 -6.25 25.77 -27.86
N LYS A 517 -7.04 25.54 -26.81
CA LYS A 517 -6.90 26.19 -25.51
C LYS A 517 -6.19 25.23 -24.58
N VAL A 518 -5.09 25.66 -23.99
CA VAL A 518 -4.27 24.88 -23.08
C VAL A 518 -4.22 25.60 -21.76
N GLY A 519 -4.55 24.89 -20.68
CA GLY A 519 -4.61 25.46 -19.34
C GLY A 519 -4.56 24.40 -18.22
N PRO A 520 -4.68 24.86 -16.97
CA PRO A 520 -4.82 23.95 -15.83
C PRO A 520 -6.10 23.14 -15.95
N VAL A 521 -6.10 21.90 -15.39
CA VAL A 521 -7.31 21.07 -15.31
C VAL A 521 -8.37 21.70 -14.42
N ASP A 522 -9.63 21.35 -14.65
CA ASP A 522 -10.74 21.81 -13.83
C ASP A 522 -10.62 21.19 -12.41
N GLU A 523 -11.16 21.93 -11.43
CA GLU A 523 -11.19 21.45 -10.05
C GLU A 523 -11.98 20.14 -9.95
N GLY A 524 -11.38 19.14 -9.31
CA GLY A 524 -11.98 17.81 -9.16
C GLY A 524 -11.78 16.88 -10.35
N PHE A 525 -11.03 17.27 -11.38
CA PHE A 525 -10.68 16.36 -12.47
C PHE A 525 -9.69 15.29 -11.98
N GLU A 526 -10.04 14.05 -12.20
CA GLU A 526 -9.17 12.90 -11.97
C GLU A 526 -8.56 12.44 -13.30
N GLY A 527 -7.24 12.36 -13.37
CA GLY A 527 -6.50 11.96 -14.55
C GLY A 527 -5.41 12.94 -14.96
N SER A 528 -4.70 12.63 -16.03
CA SER A 528 -3.54 13.38 -16.51
C SER A 528 -3.92 14.44 -17.56
N LEU A 529 -4.58 14.03 -18.63
CA LEU A 529 -4.99 14.91 -19.72
C LEU A 529 -6.52 15.05 -19.77
N GLN A 530 -7.02 16.25 -19.49
CA GLN A 530 -8.40 16.60 -19.72
C GLN A 530 -8.56 17.11 -21.15
N PHE A 531 -8.96 16.21 -22.07
CA PHE A 531 -9.11 16.55 -23.47
C PHE A 531 -10.58 16.79 -23.82
N ILE A 532 -10.87 17.97 -24.41
CA ILE A 532 -12.22 18.38 -24.81
C ILE A 532 -12.20 18.65 -26.30
N ASP A 533 -13.14 18.06 -27.03
CA ASP A 533 -13.36 18.29 -28.45
C ASP A 533 -14.54 19.23 -28.65
N GLU A 534 -14.26 20.43 -29.15
CA GLU A 534 -15.26 21.43 -29.53
C GLU A 534 -15.34 21.67 -31.05
N VAL A 535 -14.67 20.87 -31.86
CA VAL A 535 -14.63 21.03 -33.32
C VAL A 535 -16.01 20.88 -33.92
N LYS A 536 -16.42 21.86 -34.70
CA LYS A 536 -17.71 21.89 -35.39
C LYS A 536 -17.52 21.77 -36.92
N GLY A 537 -18.54 21.24 -37.59
CA GLY A 537 -18.59 21.23 -39.04
C GLY A 537 -17.62 20.27 -39.76
N GLY A 538 -16.90 19.41 -39.02
CA GLY A 538 -15.95 18.46 -39.61
C GLY A 538 -14.68 19.13 -40.17
N ASN A 539 -14.31 20.30 -39.68
CA ASN A 539 -13.11 21.02 -40.07
C ASN A 539 -11.83 20.21 -39.79
N ILE A 540 -11.85 19.36 -38.75
CA ILE A 540 -10.89 18.29 -38.53
C ILE A 540 -11.68 16.97 -38.60
N PRO A 541 -11.28 16.01 -39.46
CA PRO A 541 -11.89 14.68 -39.50
C PRO A 541 -11.79 13.97 -38.15
N LYS A 542 -12.87 13.30 -37.75
CA LYS A 542 -12.95 12.59 -36.45
C LYS A 542 -11.82 11.58 -36.22
N GLU A 543 -11.30 11.01 -37.29
CA GLU A 543 -10.17 10.05 -37.25
C GLU A 543 -8.84 10.69 -36.82
N TYR A 544 -8.69 12.02 -36.89
CA TYR A 544 -7.47 12.74 -36.50
C TYR A 544 -7.53 13.35 -35.10
N ILE A 545 -8.72 13.45 -34.50
CA ILE A 545 -8.88 13.97 -33.13
C ILE A 545 -8.16 13.15 -32.08
N PRO A 546 -8.22 11.78 -32.10
CA PRO A 546 -7.42 10.95 -31.20
C PRO A 546 -5.90 11.15 -31.37
N SER A 547 -5.45 11.49 -32.59
CA SER A 547 -4.04 11.77 -32.84
C SER A 547 -3.57 13.08 -32.20
N VAL A 548 -4.44 14.10 -32.12
CA VAL A 548 -4.17 15.34 -31.39
C VAL A 548 -4.02 15.03 -29.88
N GLN A 549 -4.95 14.26 -29.32
CA GLN A 549 -4.88 13.83 -27.92
C GLN A 549 -3.60 13.07 -27.62
N LYS A 550 -3.24 12.10 -28.47
CA LYS A 550 -2.02 11.31 -28.32
C LYS A 550 -0.76 12.18 -28.43
N GLY A 551 -0.75 13.19 -29.30
CA GLY A 551 0.34 14.14 -29.43
C GLY A 551 0.56 14.96 -28.16
N PHE A 552 -0.51 15.43 -27.52
CA PHE A 552 -0.43 16.11 -26.22
C PHE A 552 0.04 15.18 -25.11
N GLN A 553 -0.46 13.95 -25.03
CA GLN A 553 0.00 12.96 -24.06
C GLN A 553 1.51 12.67 -24.19
N ALA A 554 2.02 12.55 -25.41
CA ALA A 554 3.45 12.35 -25.65
C ALA A 554 4.27 13.59 -25.27
N ALA A 555 3.79 14.80 -25.58
CA ALA A 555 4.48 16.06 -25.27
C ALA A 555 4.55 16.35 -23.77
N MET A 556 3.55 15.92 -22.98
CA MET A 556 3.53 16.12 -21.53
C MET A 556 4.70 15.47 -20.79
N LYS A 557 5.36 14.51 -21.39
CA LYS A 557 6.56 13.84 -20.79
C LYS A 557 7.77 14.77 -20.71
N ASN A 558 7.81 15.81 -21.54
CA ASN A 558 8.92 16.77 -21.62
C ASN A 558 8.38 18.21 -21.58
N GLY A 559 8.41 18.82 -20.42
CA GLY A 559 7.96 20.20 -20.21
C GLY A 559 8.88 21.23 -20.85
N VAL A 560 8.41 22.47 -20.93
CA VAL A 560 9.05 23.56 -21.66
C VAL A 560 10.12 24.33 -20.87
N LEU A 561 10.15 24.21 -19.53
CA LEU A 561 11.13 24.92 -18.67
C LEU A 561 12.50 24.25 -18.65
N ALA A 562 12.52 22.97 -18.30
CA ALA A 562 13.75 22.19 -18.13
C ALA A 562 13.57 20.73 -18.57
N GLY A 563 12.50 20.39 -19.26
CA GLY A 563 12.22 19.05 -19.74
C GLY A 563 11.61 18.11 -18.69
N PHE A 564 11.18 18.60 -17.54
CA PHE A 564 10.49 17.79 -16.56
C PHE A 564 9.04 17.49 -16.98
N PRO A 565 8.47 16.35 -16.58
CA PRO A 565 7.12 15.97 -16.99
C PRO A 565 6.05 16.94 -16.46
N VAL A 566 5.00 17.13 -17.26
CA VAL A 566 3.77 17.83 -16.87
C VAL A 566 2.74 16.78 -16.52
N ASP A 567 2.28 16.74 -15.25
CA ASP A 567 1.36 15.72 -14.78
C ASP A 567 -0.06 15.92 -15.26
N THR A 568 -0.55 17.15 -15.22
CA THR A 568 -1.93 17.48 -15.53
C THR A 568 -2.01 18.62 -16.53
N LEU A 569 -2.89 18.48 -17.51
CA LEU A 569 -3.11 19.47 -18.54
C LEU A 569 -4.55 19.40 -19.03
N LYS A 570 -5.18 20.56 -19.22
CA LYS A 570 -6.45 20.68 -19.91
C LYS A 570 -6.20 21.19 -21.33
N VAL A 571 -6.67 20.45 -22.31
CA VAL A 571 -6.61 20.84 -23.73
C VAL A 571 -8.01 20.82 -24.32
N THR A 572 -8.44 21.95 -24.84
CA THR A 572 -9.69 22.07 -25.61
C THR A 572 -9.32 22.28 -27.06
N LEU A 573 -9.63 21.30 -27.91
CA LEU A 573 -9.50 21.44 -29.36
C LEU A 573 -10.68 22.22 -29.90
N VAL A 574 -10.42 23.48 -30.22
CA VAL A 574 -11.48 24.44 -30.61
C VAL A 574 -11.84 24.32 -32.07
N ASP A 575 -10.84 24.29 -32.94
CA ASP A 575 -11.02 24.27 -34.40
C ASP A 575 -9.71 23.85 -35.08
N GLY A 576 -9.72 23.81 -36.39
CA GLY A 576 -8.55 23.57 -37.21
C GLY A 576 -8.91 23.39 -38.68
N SER A 577 -7.95 22.88 -39.44
CA SER A 577 -8.16 22.53 -40.85
C SER A 577 -7.28 21.34 -41.25
N PHE A 578 -7.66 20.68 -42.34
CA PHE A 578 -6.91 19.60 -42.91
C PHE A 578 -6.75 19.75 -44.42
N HIS A 579 -5.80 19.03 -45.00
CA HIS A 579 -5.62 18.94 -46.43
C HIS A 579 -5.88 17.51 -46.89
N ALA A 580 -6.74 17.34 -47.89
CA ALA A 580 -7.22 16.01 -48.31
C ALA A 580 -6.12 15.03 -48.72
N VAL A 581 -4.96 15.50 -49.18
CA VAL A 581 -3.84 14.69 -49.66
C VAL A 581 -2.70 14.63 -48.63
N ASP A 582 -2.42 15.78 -47.95
CA ASP A 582 -1.21 15.94 -47.12
C ASP A 582 -1.46 15.76 -45.61
N SER A 583 -2.70 15.57 -45.21
CA SER A 583 -3.03 15.29 -43.80
C SER A 583 -3.07 13.81 -43.52
N ASP A 584 -2.49 13.42 -42.40
CA ASP A 584 -2.53 12.10 -41.82
C ASP A 584 -2.48 12.15 -40.29
N GLN A 585 -2.66 11.03 -39.64
CA GLN A 585 -2.64 10.94 -38.17
C GLN A 585 -1.33 11.44 -37.58
N LEU A 586 -0.19 11.08 -38.15
CA LEU A 586 1.13 11.52 -37.70
C LEU A 586 1.32 13.03 -37.78
N SER A 587 0.79 13.66 -38.84
CA SER A 587 0.85 15.13 -39.01
C SER A 587 0.11 15.85 -37.88
N PHE A 588 -1.06 15.37 -37.48
CA PHE A 588 -1.81 15.92 -36.34
C PHE A 588 -1.16 15.64 -35.02
N GLU A 589 -0.53 14.46 -34.82
CA GLU A 589 0.24 14.13 -33.62
C GLU A 589 1.44 15.10 -33.45
N ILE A 590 2.21 15.35 -34.51
CA ILE A 590 3.33 16.28 -34.50
C ILE A 590 2.85 17.72 -34.29
N CYS A 591 1.77 18.10 -34.95
CA CYS A 591 1.16 19.44 -34.80
C CYS A 591 0.74 19.69 -33.33
N ALA A 592 0.15 18.67 -32.67
CA ALA A 592 -0.22 18.76 -31.27
C ALA A 592 0.99 18.92 -30.34
N GLN A 593 2.10 18.22 -30.62
CA GLN A 593 3.35 18.37 -29.85
C GLN A 593 3.94 19.78 -30.00
N LEU A 594 3.90 20.36 -31.20
CA LEU A 594 4.33 21.73 -31.44
C LEU A 594 3.41 22.75 -30.75
N ALA A 595 2.11 22.51 -30.80
CA ALA A 595 1.13 23.35 -30.12
C ALA A 595 1.32 23.35 -28.60
N PHE A 596 1.64 22.17 -28.01
CA PHE A 596 2.00 22.05 -26.60
C PHE A 596 3.19 22.95 -26.24
N LYS A 597 4.28 22.89 -27.00
CA LYS A 597 5.48 23.71 -26.75
C LYS A 597 5.15 25.21 -26.82
N SER A 598 4.44 25.65 -27.85
CA SER A 598 4.14 27.08 -28.03
C SER A 598 3.13 27.59 -26.99
N ALA A 599 2.12 26.83 -26.65
CA ALA A 599 1.12 27.19 -25.66
C ALA A 599 1.66 27.20 -24.24
N CYS A 600 2.35 26.13 -23.82
CA CYS A 600 2.90 26.01 -22.47
C CYS A 600 3.97 27.07 -22.17
N ALA A 601 4.78 27.46 -23.15
CA ALA A 601 5.75 28.55 -22.99
C ALA A 601 5.07 29.90 -22.63
N LYS A 602 3.84 30.14 -23.11
CA LYS A 602 3.06 31.34 -22.85
C LYS A 602 2.13 31.22 -21.62
N ALA A 603 1.90 30.01 -21.15
CA ALA A 603 0.94 29.71 -20.08
C ALA A 603 1.52 29.89 -18.68
N LYS A 604 2.57 30.67 -18.50
CA LYS A 604 3.31 30.85 -17.25
C LYS A 604 3.70 29.53 -16.59
N PRO A 605 4.59 28.75 -17.21
CA PRO A 605 5.02 27.49 -16.66
C PRO A 605 5.81 27.69 -15.36
N VAL A 606 5.61 26.79 -14.41
CA VAL A 606 6.25 26.79 -13.10
C VAL A 606 6.89 25.43 -12.82
N LEU A 607 7.96 25.43 -12.02
CA LEU A 607 8.60 24.22 -11.54
C LEU A 607 7.91 23.75 -10.26
N MET A 608 7.62 22.45 -10.17
CA MET A 608 6.99 21.80 -9.03
C MET A 608 7.97 20.86 -8.35
N GLU A 609 7.96 20.86 -7.03
CA GLU A 609 8.77 19.96 -6.18
C GLU A 609 7.89 19.10 -5.28
N PRO A 610 8.33 17.87 -4.92
CA PRO A 610 7.61 17.04 -3.97
C PRO A 610 7.74 17.58 -2.56
N ILE A 611 6.61 17.67 -1.86
CA ILE A 611 6.48 18.05 -0.46
C ILE A 611 6.19 16.80 0.35
N MET A 612 6.93 16.61 1.42
CA MET A 612 6.78 15.49 2.34
C MET A 612 6.03 15.94 3.59
N LYS A 613 5.09 15.11 4.03
CA LYS A 613 4.50 15.19 5.37
C LYS A 613 5.48 14.54 6.33
N LEU A 614 6.03 15.33 7.22
CA LEU A 614 7.01 14.92 8.21
C LEU A 614 6.38 14.97 9.60
N GLU A 615 6.57 13.92 10.38
CA GLU A 615 6.26 13.89 11.79
C GLU A 615 7.52 13.54 12.60
N VAL A 616 7.80 14.32 13.61
CA VAL A 616 8.95 14.13 14.49
C VAL A 616 8.46 13.97 15.92
N VAL A 617 8.78 12.82 16.50
CA VAL A 617 8.55 12.56 17.93
C VAL A 617 9.85 12.88 18.67
N THR A 618 9.84 13.89 19.53
CA THR A 618 11.03 14.43 20.19
C THR A 618 10.79 14.72 21.67
N PRO A 619 11.80 14.62 22.53
CA PRO A 619 11.71 15.17 23.88
C PRO A 619 11.38 16.66 23.86
N GLU A 620 10.62 17.12 24.86
CA GLU A 620 10.20 18.53 24.96
C GLU A 620 11.36 19.50 24.93
N GLU A 621 12.44 19.18 25.58
CA GLU A 621 13.68 19.98 25.62
C GLU A 621 14.33 20.21 24.25
N SER A 622 14.17 19.27 23.31
CA SER A 622 14.75 19.36 21.95
C SER A 622 13.77 19.94 20.93
N MET A 623 12.52 20.17 21.30
CA MET A 623 11.46 20.62 20.37
C MET A 623 11.82 21.94 19.67
N GLY A 624 12.39 22.91 20.40
CA GLY A 624 12.78 24.19 19.84
C GLY A 624 13.85 24.06 18.75
N ASP A 625 14.85 23.22 18.98
CA ASP A 625 15.92 22.95 18.02
C ASP A 625 15.41 22.21 16.79
N VAL A 626 14.50 21.25 16.97
CA VAL A 626 13.83 20.53 15.88
C VAL A 626 13.04 21.49 15.00
N ILE A 627 12.21 22.37 15.59
CA ILE A 627 11.42 23.34 14.83
C ILE A 627 12.36 24.34 14.12
N GLY A 628 13.42 24.78 14.79
CA GLY A 628 14.42 25.66 14.20
C GLY A 628 15.12 25.04 12.98
N ASP A 629 15.44 23.76 13.03
CA ASP A 629 16.03 23.03 11.91
C ASP A 629 15.03 22.86 10.77
N LEU A 630 13.76 22.52 11.06
CA LEU A 630 12.72 22.41 10.05
C LEU A 630 12.47 23.73 9.32
N ASN A 631 12.45 24.83 10.03
CA ASN A 631 12.32 26.17 9.42
C ASN A 631 13.49 26.50 8.49
N LYS A 632 14.73 26.11 8.83
CA LYS A 632 15.89 26.24 7.94
C LYS A 632 15.75 25.41 6.68
N ARG A 633 15.03 24.29 6.75
CA ARG A 633 14.74 23.38 5.63
C ARG A 633 13.49 23.76 4.84
N ARG A 634 13.06 25.01 4.91
CA ARG A 634 11.82 25.50 4.25
C ARG A 634 10.55 24.74 4.70
N GLY A 635 10.60 24.14 5.89
CA GLY A 635 9.46 23.42 6.43
C GLY A 635 8.36 24.37 6.92
N ASN A 636 7.13 23.98 6.72
CA ASN A 636 5.94 24.62 7.29
C ASN A 636 5.42 23.75 8.42
N VAL A 637 5.61 24.18 9.66
CA VAL A 637 5.11 23.49 10.85
C VAL A 637 3.61 23.74 10.95
N GLU A 638 2.81 22.68 10.80
CA GLU A 638 1.34 22.76 10.80
C GLU A 638 0.73 22.54 12.18
N GLY A 639 1.40 21.76 13.04
CA GLY A 639 0.88 21.42 14.35
C GLY A 639 1.93 20.88 15.30
N MET A 640 1.61 20.96 16.57
CA MET A 640 2.39 20.40 17.66
C MET A 640 1.43 19.71 18.62
N ASP A 641 1.61 18.39 18.76
CA ASP A 641 0.85 17.60 19.70
C ASP A 641 1.72 17.14 20.86
N SER A 642 1.12 16.84 21.98
CA SER A 642 1.81 16.24 23.11
C SER A 642 1.49 14.76 23.16
N SER A 643 2.54 13.94 23.11
CA SER A 643 2.39 12.53 23.50
C SER A 643 2.19 12.47 25.01
N ARG A 644 1.39 11.53 25.48
CA ARG A 644 1.14 11.34 26.92
C ARG A 644 2.35 10.79 27.67
N THR A 645 3.35 10.31 26.96
CA THR A 645 4.67 9.92 27.52
C THR A 645 5.59 11.11 27.80
N GLY A 646 5.11 12.34 27.58
CA GLY A 646 5.92 13.57 27.72
C GLY A 646 6.75 13.92 26.50
N ALA A 647 6.67 13.14 25.42
CA ALA A 647 7.27 13.48 24.15
C ALA A 647 6.38 14.47 23.38
N ARG A 648 6.98 15.28 22.52
CA ARG A 648 6.29 16.22 21.63
C ARG A 648 6.28 15.67 20.21
N ILE A 649 5.16 15.84 19.53
CA ILE A 649 4.98 15.46 18.13
C ILE A 649 4.93 16.74 17.31
N VAL A 650 5.90 16.94 16.44
CA VAL A 650 5.97 18.07 15.50
C VAL A 650 5.53 17.58 14.13
N LYS A 651 4.47 18.17 13.59
CA LYS A 651 3.94 17.88 12.23
C LYS A 651 4.32 19.02 11.31
N ALA A 652 4.96 18.71 10.20
CA ALA A 652 5.40 19.70 9.23
C ALA A 652 5.28 19.20 7.80
N LYS A 653 5.15 20.12 6.86
CA LYS A 653 5.33 19.87 5.44
C LYS A 653 6.65 20.46 4.98
N VAL A 654 7.53 19.63 4.46
CA VAL A 654 8.91 19.98 4.13
C VAL A 654 9.21 19.52 2.70
N PRO A 655 9.86 20.36 1.86
CA PRO A 655 10.32 19.92 0.55
C PRO A 655 11.33 18.78 0.66
N LEU A 656 11.17 17.75 -0.15
CA LEU A 656 12.05 16.58 -0.15
C LEU A 656 13.51 16.96 -0.41
N ALA A 657 13.75 17.97 -1.25
CA ALA A 657 15.09 18.47 -1.54
C ALA A 657 15.88 18.90 -0.29
N GLU A 658 15.19 19.30 0.77
CA GLU A 658 15.79 19.74 2.04
C GLU A 658 15.91 18.62 3.08
N LEU A 659 15.41 17.43 2.79
CA LEU A 659 15.33 16.31 3.73
C LEU A 659 16.44 15.27 3.57
N PHE A 660 17.30 15.38 2.58
CA PHE A 660 18.43 14.48 2.43
C PHE A 660 19.35 14.57 3.65
N GLY A 661 19.65 13.42 4.25
CA GLY A 661 20.46 13.35 5.48
C GLY A 661 19.76 13.86 6.74
N TYR A 662 18.47 14.15 6.71
CA TYR A 662 17.71 14.69 7.83
C TYR A 662 17.73 13.79 9.06
N VAL A 663 17.60 12.47 8.89
CA VAL A 663 17.61 11.51 10.00
C VAL A 663 18.90 11.60 10.82
N THR A 664 20.05 11.77 10.16
CA THR A 664 21.36 11.96 10.82
C THR A 664 21.40 13.29 11.55
N ALA A 665 20.92 14.36 10.94
CA ALA A 665 20.86 15.68 11.57
C ALA A 665 19.95 15.66 12.81
N LEU A 666 18.78 15.03 12.71
CA LEU A 666 17.83 14.88 13.81
C LEU A 666 18.43 14.12 14.99
N ARG A 667 19.14 13.03 14.73
CA ARG A 667 19.85 12.26 15.76
C ARG A 667 20.92 13.10 16.46
N THR A 668 21.63 13.93 15.72
CA THR A 668 22.64 14.84 16.29
C THR A 668 21.98 15.89 17.19
N ILE A 669 20.92 16.54 16.75
CA ILE A 669 20.20 17.58 17.49
C ILE A 669 19.58 17.02 18.78
N THR A 670 19.06 15.81 18.75
CA THR A 670 18.30 15.21 19.86
C THR A 670 19.07 14.15 20.64
N SER A 671 20.35 14.00 20.38
CA SER A 671 21.22 12.95 20.99
C SER A 671 20.63 11.55 20.82
N GLY A 672 20.06 11.26 19.64
CA GLY A 672 19.46 10.00 19.28
C GLY A 672 18.08 9.71 19.89
N ARG A 673 17.47 10.66 20.59
CA ARG A 673 16.20 10.47 21.32
C ARG A 673 14.95 10.78 20.51
N ALA A 674 15.06 11.42 19.35
CA ALA A 674 13.94 11.67 18.46
C ALA A 674 13.85 10.63 17.35
N THR A 675 12.61 10.36 16.92
CA THR A 675 12.30 9.57 15.74
C THR A 675 11.53 10.42 14.74
N SER A 676 11.64 10.10 13.46
CA SER A 676 10.89 10.78 12.42
C SER A 676 10.27 9.77 11.46
N SER A 677 9.11 10.12 10.95
CA SER A 677 8.50 9.47 9.79
C SER A 677 8.21 10.52 8.74
N MET A 678 8.41 10.16 7.45
CA MET A 678 8.07 11.04 6.33
C MET A 678 7.29 10.28 5.28
N GLU A 679 6.30 10.94 4.71
CA GLU A 679 5.42 10.41 3.70
C GLU A 679 5.24 11.47 2.61
N PHE A 680 5.15 11.03 1.34
CA PHE A 680 4.82 11.95 0.24
C PHE A 680 3.43 12.56 0.46
N SER A 681 3.34 13.88 0.34
CA SER A 681 2.08 14.61 0.46
C SER A 681 1.56 15.07 -0.91
N HIS A 682 2.27 15.98 -1.55
CA HIS A 682 1.86 16.56 -2.84
C HIS A 682 3.04 17.25 -3.51
N TYR A 683 2.84 17.69 -4.75
CA TYR A 683 3.74 18.61 -5.44
C TYR A 683 3.32 20.07 -5.18
N ALA A 684 4.28 20.94 -4.95
CA ALA A 684 4.06 22.37 -4.78
C ALA A 684 5.02 23.19 -5.64
N GLU A 685 4.63 24.43 -5.95
CA GLU A 685 5.46 25.35 -6.73
C GLU A 685 6.75 25.70 -5.99
N VAL A 686 7.86 25.62 -6.70
CA VAL A 686 9.19 26.06 -6.22
C VAL A 686 9.28 27.59 -6.30
N SER A 687 9.86 28.23 -5.30
CA SER A 687 10.10 29.68 -5.33
C SER A 687 10.93 30.07 -6.56
N SER A 688 10.65 31.23 -7.14
CA SER A 688 11.26 31.68 -8.41
C SER A 688 12.80 31.72 -8.39
N SER A 689 13.41 32.01 -7.25
CA SER A 689 14.87 32.03 -7.09
C SER A 689 15.47 30.62 -7.14
N LEU A 690 14.86 29.66 -6.44
CA LEU A 690 15.29 28.26 -6.45
C LEU A 690 14.98 27.58 -7.80
N ALA A 691 13.84 27.90 -8.40
CA ALA A 691 13.48 27.38 -9.70
C ALA A 691 14.52 27.76 -10.77
N LYS A 692 15.00 29.01 -10.77
CA LYS A 692 16.07 29.45 -11.67
C LYS A 692 17.35 28.62 -11.49
N ALA A 693 17.78 28.40 -10.25
CA ALA A 693 18.98 27.62 -9.97
C ALA A 693 18.86 26.17 -10.48
N VAL A 694 17.70 25.52 -10.26
CA VAL A 694 17.44 24.17 -10.74
C VAL A 694 17.39 24.11 -12.26
N ILE A 695 16.75 25.07 -12.91
CA ILE A 695 16.66 25.17 -14.37
C ILE A 695 18.04 25.40 -15.00
N GLU A 696 18.85 26.30 -14.41
CA GLU A 696 20.21 26.57 -14.87
C GLU A 696 21.12 25.36 -14.70
N GLU A 697 21.03 24.64 -13.57
CA GLU A 697 21.78 23.41 -13.37
C GLU A 697 21.40 22.35 -14.41
N GLN A 698 20.11 22.20 -14.72
CA GLN A 698 19.66 21.25 -15.72
C GLN A 698 20.10 21.65 -17.14
N LYS A 699 20.03 22.94 -17.49
CA LYS A 699 20.52 23.47 -18.77
C LYS A 699 22.04 23.39 -18.86
N GLY A 700 22.78 23.70 -17.81
CA GLY A 700 24.24 23.60 -17.78
C GLY A 700 24.76 22.18 -17.95
N ARG A 701 23.99 21.18 -17.56
CA ARG A 701 24.26 19.77 -17.88
C ARG A 701 24.04 19.45 -19.35
N THR A 702 23.11 20.15 -20.00
CA THR A 702 22.81 20.03 -21.45
C THR A 702 23.85 20.71 -22.32
N ASP A 703 24.44 21.82 -21.85
CA ASP A 703 25.42 22.62 -22.61
C ASP A 703 26.87 22.08 -22.49
N LEU A 704 27.13 21.13 -21.60
CA LEU A 704 28.42 20.48 -21.40
C LEU A 704 28.61 19.16 -22.20
N LEU A 705 27.59 18.77 -22.97
CA LEU A 705 27.58 17.65 -23.89
C LEU A 705 27.45 18.10 -25.34
#